data_8b1b7f5332add5041a012d86e0d75de8
#
_entry.id   8b1b7f5332add5041a012d86e0d75de8
#
_cell.length_a   1.000
_cell.length_b   1.000
_cell.length_c   1.000
_cell.angle_alpha   90.00
_cell.angle_beta   90.00
_cell.angle_gamma   90.00
#
_symmetry.space_group_name_H-M   'P 1'
#
loop_
_entity.id
_entity.type
_entity.pdbx_description
1 polymer ?
#
loop_
_entity_poly.entity_id
_entity_poly.type
_entity_poly.pdbx_seq_one_letter_code
_entity_poly.pdbx_strand_id
1 'polypeptide(L)'
;MSNNTKTKYDQAFDKALGMLNQQQLDAVKQTEGPIMVMAGPGTGKTQLLGVRVGYILQNTDAKAHNILCLTFTNAGAVSMRSRLLSFIGPEAYNAHIYTYHAFCHSVIQDNIEYFGGYRELQLISDIEQIEILNQIIDELPKESLLKRFKGDLYYDRNNLLKLFSTMKQENWKSDMVDKNIADYEIEMSEDESMIYKNSRKGKWEKGDFKQAAFDKFMAKYRKTKEAVALLGKYDQLLYERQRYDQQDTILFVIDAFEKNENLKLDYQERYQYILVDEYQDTNGSQNDLVFLLSDYWEKPNLFVVGDDDQAIYRFQGANMTSLTDFISKFTPDRYVLKNNYRSYQGILDSAYKLIRQNANRIGNLQKVENEEDDQYKLVESRKDRKGYGSDPRVYKYQNKTLEQAGLVSKILELHEQGVAYKNMAVIYRGHKSATDLVKYFTLKDIPLQIKRKVNVLDLPEVKKIHNIMLYLAGEYSKQDSREDLLFEILHYSYFKIAPRDIGYIAAHCSNYADVKEDDRKWRKVIGDEEQLQKLVQDSESILDFSVMLEDWIGSIPNMTLQRLFEKVITQSGLLNDILMDEDKTFRLQVLNKYFDLIKNESAKNPDFTLDTLIANVDIMRHSNISLPLEKVIQNEDGINFMTAHGSKGLEFEYVFIIDVTKKNWEQKNAGRGFRFPPDLVPISETSDIQDDRRLFYVALTRAKNFAYISYSLFDDEGKDLETARFISELGEHISAVDGAVSDEQTLDYVAGLMTYTEGT
;
A
#
# COMPACT_ATOMS: atom_id res chain seq x y z
N MET A 1 -5.75 58.64 -3.61
CA MET A 1 -5.11 57.83 -2.54
C MET A 1 -6.21 56.98 -1.91
N SER A 2 -6.42 55.77 -2.38
CA SER A 2 -7.37 54.84 -1.76
C SER A 2 -6.68 54.16 -0.61
N ASN A 3 -7.18 54.36 0.60
CA ASN A 3 -6.84 53.59 1.78
C ASN A 3 -7.23 52.12 1.52
N ASN A 4 -6.32 51.32 0.97
CA ASN A 4 -6.49 49.89 0.83
C ASN A 4 -6.36 49.28 2.24
N THR A 5 -7.46 49.14 2.96
CA THR A 5 -7.52 48.39 4.21
C THR A 5 -7.20 46.92 3.85
N LYS A 6 -6.02 46.43 4.24
CA LYS A 6 -5.60 45.05 4.05
C LYS A 6 -6.69 44.10 4.53
N THR A 7 -7.08 43.15 3.71
CA THR A 7 -8.06 42.13 4.06
C THR A 7 -7.51 41.21 5.18
N LYS A 8 -8.37 40.47 5.84
CA LYS A 8 -7.97 39.44 6.80
C LYS A 8 -6.97 38.43 6.18
N TYR A 9 -7.14 38.17 4.92
CA TYR A 9 -6.28 37.20 4.18
C TYR A 9 -4.92 37.81 3.87
N ASP A 10 -4.82 39.07 3.48
CA ASP A 10 -3.54 39.78 3.27
C ASP A 10 -2.70 39.81 4.54
N GLN A 11 -3.33 40.04 5.70
CA GLN A 11 -2.64 40.00 6.99
C GLN A 11 -2.14 38.60 7.33
N ALA A 12 -2.93 37.55 7.05
CA ALA A 12 -2.55 36.17 7.26
C ALA A 12 -1.39 35.76 6.34
N PHE A 13 -1.42 36.19 5.08
CA PHE A 13 -0.35 35.98 4.11
C PHE A 13 0.94 36.68 4.50
N ASP A 14 0.90 37.98 4.85
CA ASP A 14 2.07 38.75 5.30
C ASP A 14 2.73 38.10 6.52
N LYS A 15 1.90 37.61 7.47
CA LYS A 15 2.39 36.87 8.62
C LYS A 15 3.08 35.56 8.19
N ALA A 16 2.49 34.81 7.29
CA ALA A 16 3.07 33.56 6.80
C ALA A 16 4.38 33.79 6.02
N LEU A 17 4.43 34.81 5.19
CA LEU A 17 5.64 35.22 4.48
C LEU A 17 6.75 35.68 5.45
N GLY A 18 6.42 36.43 6.51
CA GLY A 18 7.36 36.85 7.56
C GLY A 18 7.86 35.70 8.46
N MET A 19 7.23 34.54 8.45
CA MET A 19 7.67 33.36 9.18
C MET A 19 8.71 32.53 8.41
N LEU A 20 8.87 32.76 7.11
CA LEU A 20 9.85 32.03 6.29
C LEU A 20 11.27 32.44 6.69
N ASN A 21 12.18 31.46 6.68
CA ASN A 21 13.61 31.75 6.76
C ASN A 21 14.13 32.26 5.41
N GLN A 22 15.39 32.72 5.37
CA GLN A 22 15.95 33.33 4.17
C GLN A 22 15.93 32.37 2.96
N GLN A 23 16.33 31.11 3.12
CA GLN A 23 16.33 30.11 2.05
C GLN A 23 14.93 29.85 1.47
N GLN A 24 13.93 29.75 2.36
CA GLN A 24 12.53 29.62 1.95
C GLN A 24 12.03 30.88 1.24
N LEU A 25 12.39 32.06 1.75
CA LEU A 25 11.98 33.35 1.20
C LEU A 25 12.56 33.55 -0.20
N ASP A 26 13.85 33.20 -0.39
CA ASP A 26 14.51 33.31 -1.69
C ASP A 26 13.86 32.39 -2.71
N ALA A 27 13.59 31.14 -2.34
CA ALA A 27 12.86 30.20 -3.20
C ALA A 27 11.43 30.67 -3.53
N VAL A 28 10.72 31.32 -2.60
CA VAL A 28 9.38 31.87 -2.83
C VAL A 28 9.40 33.09 -3.74
N LYS A 29 10.37 33.97 -3.61
CA LYS A 29 10.45 35.24 -4.35
C LYS A 29 10.90 35.04 -5.80
N GLN A 30 11.67 34.02 -6.09
CA GLN A 30 12.04 33.70 -7.46
C GLN A 30 10.85 33.08 -8.18
N THR A 31 10.04 33.86 -8.89
CA THR A 31 8.82 33.40 -9.56
C THR A 31 9.11 32.73 -10.90
N GLU A 32 10.16 33.13 -11.58
CA GLU A 32 10.48 32.73 -12.95
C GLU A 32 11.54 31.63 -13.02
N GLY A 33 11.39 30.78 -14.02
CA GLY A 33 12.32 29.69 -14.36
C GLY A 33 12.12 28.40 -13.53
N PRO A 34 12.85 27.32 -13.92
CA PRO A 34 12.77 26.05 -13.23
C PRO A 34 13.52 26.09 -11.91
N ILE A 35 12.85 25.66 -10.85
CA ILE A 35 13.37 25.69 -9.48
C ILE A 35 13.20 24.33 -8.82
N MET A 36 14.25 23.87 -8.16
CA MET A 36 14.25 22.66 -7.36
C MET A 36 14.53 22.96 -5.89
N VAL A 37 13.61 22.58 -5.02
CA VAL A 37 13.78 22.72 -3.59
C VAL A 37 13.99 21.35 -2.93
N MET A 38 15.20 21.14 -2.43
CA MET A 38 15.54 19.98 -1.61
C MET A 38 15.10 20.27 -0.17
N ALA A 39 14.08 19.60 0.28
CA ALA A 39 13.40 19.91 1.54
C ALA A 39 13.22 18.64 2.39
N GLY A 40 14.13 18.44 3.34
CA GLY A 40 14.08 17.33 4.27
C GLY A 40 12.82 17.31 5.15
N PRO A 41 12.67 16.29 6.03
CA PRO A 41 11.54 16.22 6.94
C PRO A 41 11.51 17.42 7.88
N GLY A 42 10.32 17.97 8.15
CA GLY A 42 10.16 19.06 9.10
C GLY A 42 10.69 20.43 8.67
N THR A 43 11.07 20.62 7.40
CA THR A 43 11.57 21.91 6.87
C THR A 43 10.47 22.85 6.36
N GLY A 44 9.19 22.44 6.44
CA GLY A 44 8.06 23.30 6.09
C GLY A 44 7.67 23.29 4.60
N LYS A 45 7.87 22.17 3.87
CA LYS A 45 7.50 22.01 2.44
C LYS A 45 6.12 22.54 2.09
N THR A 46 5.08 22.10 2.76
CA THR A 46 3.69 22.50 2.48
C THR A 46 3.44 23.99 2.75
N GLN A 47 4.13 24.57 3.76
CA GLN A 47 4.10 26.00 4.03
C GLN A 47 4.71 26.78 2.86
N LEU A 48 5.87 26.35 2.40
CA LEU A 48 6.60 26.94 1.28
C LEU A 48 5.72 27.01 0.02
N LEU A 49 5.12 25.86 -0.36
CA LEU A 49 4.24 25.80 -1.54
C LEU A 49 3.05 26.73 -1.43
N GLY A 50 2.35 26.74 -0.28
CA GLY A 50 1.20 27.62 -0.06
C GLY A 50 1.56 29.10 -0.12
N VAL A 51 2.68 29.49 0.50
CA VAL A 51 3.13 30.89 0.47
C VAL A 51 3.61 31.27 -0.93
N ARG A 52 4.25 30.35 -1.69
CA ARG A 52 4.65 30.63 -3.07
C ARG A 52 3.47 30.93 -3.97
N VAL A 53 2.39 30.12 -3.90
CA VAL A 53 1.17 30.40 -4.67
C VAL A 53 0.61 31.79 -4.31
N GLY A 54 0.50 32.12 -3.04
CA GLY A 54 0.06 33.45 -2.61
C GLY A 54 0.99 34.57 -3.10
N TYR A 55 2.30 34.34 -3.13
CA TYR A 55 3.29 35.31 -3.61
C TYR A 55 3.17 35.55 -5.12
N ILE A 56 3.01 34.50 -5.93
CA ILE A 56 2.77 34.59 -7.39
C ILE A 56 1.53 35.46 -7.65
N LEU A 57 0.41 35.15 -6.99
CA LEU A 57 -0.84 35.88 -7.17
C LEU A 57 -0.80 37.37 -6.78
N GLN A 58 0.06 37.74 -5.84
CA GLN A 58 0.21 39.13 -5.39
C GLN A 58 1.24 39.94 -6.19
N ASN A 59 2.21 39.24 -6.83
CA ASN A 59 3.37 39.92 -7.44
C ASN A 59 3.51 39.69 -8.94
N THR A 60 2.60 38.94 -9.55
CA THR A 60 2.54 38.73 -11.00
C THR A 60 1.11 38.98 -11.51
N ASP A 61 0.94 39.00 -12.83
CA ASP A 61 -0.39 39.17 -13.46
C ASP A 61 -1.16 37.83 -13.55
N ALA A 62 -0.57 36.72 -13.05
CA ALA A 62 -1.18 35.41 -13.08
C ALA A 62 -2.42 35.33 -12.16
N LYS A 63 -3.44 34.68 -12.64
CA LYS A 63 -4.67 34.37 -11.86
C LYS A 63 -4.58 32.96 -11.26
N ALA A 64 -5.41 32.69 -10.27
CA ALA A 64 -5.40 31.39 -9.58
C ALA A 64 -5.55 30.19 -10.54
N HIS A 65 -6.34 30.32 -11.62
CA HIS A 65 -6.52 29.28 -12.64
C HIS A 65 -5.30 29.07 -13.57
N ASN A 66 -4.32 29.98 -13.53
CA ASN A 66 -3.05 29.80 -14.25
C ASN A 66 -2.01 29.00 -13.45
N ILE A 67 -2.37 28.58 -12.23
CA ILE A 67 -1.49 27.84 -11.36
C ILE A 67 -1.98 26.39 -11.22
N LEU A 68 -1.12 25.44 -11.59
CA LEU A 68 -1.32 24.01 -11.40
C LEU A 68 -0.43 23.51 -10.25
N CYS A 69 -1.04 22.90 -9.25
CA CYS A 69 -0.35 22.21 -8.17
C CYS A 69 -0.63 20.72 -8.26
N LEU A 70 0.42 19.92 -8.46
CA LEU A 70 0.36 18.46 -8.50
C LEU A 70 0.93 17.87 -7.21
N THR A 71 0.24 16.87 -6.68
CA THR A 71 0.66 16.15 -5.47
C THR A 71 0.40 14.65 -5.63
N PHE A 72 1.16 13.85 -4.88
CA PHE A 72 1.04 12.39 -4.96
C PHE A 72 -0.24 11.84 -4.32
N THR A 73 -0.78 12.52 -3.28
CA THR A 73 -1.92 12.01 -2.50
C THR A 73 -3.09 12.98 -2.42
N ASN A 74 -4.32 12.43 -2.31
CA ASN A 74 -5.51 13.23 -2.06
C ASN A 74 -5.42 14.03 -0.74
N ALA A 75 -4.80 13.45 0.30
CA ALA A 75 -4.57 14.14 1.57
C ALA A 75 -3.66 15.36 1.40
N GLY A 76 -2.62 15.25 0.55
CA GLY A 76 -1.75 16.36 0.17
C GLY A 76 -2.52 17.49 -0.52
N ALA A 77 -3.38 17.15 -1.49
CA ALA A 77 -4.21 18.12 -2.19
C ALA A 77 -5.19 18.86 -1.24
N VAL A 78 -5.85 18.13 -0.34
CA VAL A 78 -6.75 18.72 0.67
C VAL A 78 -5.98 19.64 1.63
N SER A 79 -4.83 19.19 2.13
CA SER A 79 -3.98 19.98 3.04
C SER A 79 -3.49 21.28 2.37
N MET A 80 -3.03 21.18 1.12
CA MET A 80 -2.58 22.35 0.35
C MET A 80 -3.73 23.34 0.13
N ARG A 81 -4.91 22.86 -0.28
CA ARG A 81 -6.10 23.69 -0.47
C ARG A 81 -6.54 24.40 0.81
N SER A 82 -6.58 23.67 1.93
CA SER A 82 -6.93 24.26 3.24
C SER A 82 -5.98 25.37 3.63
N ARG A 83 -4.70 25.18 3.34
CA ARG A 83 -3.66 26.19 3.64
C ARG A 83 -3.80 27.40 2.72
N LEU A 84 -4.04 27.22 1.44
CA LEU A 84 -4.30 28.33 0.52
C LEU A 84 -5.55 29.13 0.90
N LEU A 85 -6.62 28.46 1.31
CA LEU A 85 -7.82 29.11 1.83
C LEU A 85 -7.51 30.05 3.01
N SER A 86 -6.56 29.71 3.86
CA SER A 86 -6.16 30.57 4.96
C SER A 86 -5.38 31.82 4.54
N PHE A 87 -4.73 31.80 3.35
CA PHE A 87 -3.88 32.91 2.86
C PHE A 87 -4.58 33.79 1.84
N ILE A 88 -5.31 33.20 0.90
CA ILE A 88 -5.94 33.93 -0.22
C ILE A 88 -7.47 33.82 -0.19
N GLY A 89 -8.05 33.19 0.82
CA GLY A 89 -9.50 33.06 0.97
C GLY A 89 -10.16 32.24 -0.14
N PRO A 90 -11.42 32.59 -0.51
CA PRO A 90 -12.19 31.82 -1.49
C PRO A 90 -11.53 31.69 -2.88
N GLU A 91 -10.61 32.56 -3.23
CA GLU A 91 -9.86 32.48 -4.49
C GLU A 91 -9.03 31.19 -4.61
N ALA A 92 -8.68 30.57 -3.49
CA ALA A 92 -8.03 29.28 -3.46
C ALA A 92 -8.82 28.16 -4.15
N TYR A 93 -10.15 28.29 -4.31
CA TYR A 93 -10.97 27.34 -5.06
C TYR A 93 -10.72 27.40 -6.57
N ASN A 94 -10.25 28.52 -7.08
CA ASN A 94 -9.91 28.71 -8.49
C ASN A 94 -8.51 28.18 -8.83
N ALA A 95 -7.65 27.90 -7.84
CA ALA A 95 -6.36 27.27 -8.06
C ALA A 95 -6.54 25.76 -8.32
N HIS A 96 -5.87 25.27 -9.35
CA HIS A 96 -5.95 23.88 -9.78
C HIS A 96 -4.99 23.02 -8.95
N ILE A 97 -5.52 22.36 -7.92
CA ILE A 97 -4.78 21.48 -7.02
C ILE A 97 -5.31 20.07 -7.18
N TYR A 98 -4.49 19.18 -7.75
CA TYR A 98 -4.88 17.84 -8.14
C TYR A 98 -3.84 16.79 -7.75
N THR A 99 -4.27 15.54 -7.66
CA THR A 99 -3.37 14.40 -7.89
C THR A 99 -3.21 14.21 -9.40
N TYR A 100 -2.16 13.51 -9.86
CA TYR A 100 -1.94 13.26 -11.28
C TYR A 100 -3.15 12.63 -11.97
N HIS A 101 -3.73 11.60 -11.38
CA HIS A 101 -4.94 10.95 -11.94
C HIS A 101 -6.14 11.89 -11.98
N ALA A 102 -6.36 12.68 -10.91
CA ALA A 102 -7.47 13.64 -10.89
C ALA A 102 -7.30 14.73 -11.95
N PHE A 103 -6.08 15.18 -12.18
CA PHE A 103 -5.76 16.10 -13.27
C PHE A 103 -6.07 15.48 -14.64
N CYS A 104 -5.58 14.27 -14.89
CA CYS A 104 -5.83 13.58 -16.16
C CYS A 104 -7.33 13.32 -16.39
N HIS A 105 -8.07 12.93 -15.36
CA HIS A 105 -9.54 12.82 -15.47
C HIS A 105 -10.21 14.14 -15.84
N SER A 106 -9.77 15.27 -15.25
CA SER A 106 -10.30 16.59 -15.63
C SER A 106 -9.98 16.90 -17.10
N VAL A 107 -8.75 16.65 -17.55
CA VAL A 107 -8.37 16.86 -18.97
C VAL A 107 -9.24 16.05 -19.91
N ILE A 108 -9.48 14.78 -19.61
CA ILE A 108 -10.32 13.88 -20.42
C ILE A 108 -11.78 14.36 -20.44
N GLN A 109 -12.33 14.71 -19.28
CA GLN A 109 -13.73 15.17 -19.17
C GLN A 109 -13.98 16.49 -19.89
N ASP A 110 -13.03 17.43 -19.77
CA ASP A 110 -13.15 18.76 -20.40
C ASP A 110 -12.99 18.71 -21.93
N ASN A 111 -12.36 17.65 -22.47
CA ASN A 111 -11.96 17.55 -23.88
C ASN A 111 -12.28 16.18 -24.48
N ILE A 112 -13.42 15.63 -24.17
CA ILE A 112 -13.80 14.24 -24.48
C ILE A 112 -13.72 13.90 -25.98
N GLU A 113 -13.83 14.89 -26.86
CA GLU A 113 -13.73 14.74 -28.31
C GLU A 113 -12.35 14.28 -28.79
N TYR A 114 -11.28 14.54 -28.01
CA TYR A 114 -9.92 14.10 -28.32
C TYR A 114 -9.63 12.68 -27.80
N PHE A 115 -10.54 12.12 -26.98
CA PHE A 115 -10.39 10.82 -26.34
C PHE A 115 -11.39 9.82 -26.91
N GLY A 116 -11.32 9.56 -28.24
CA GLY A 116 -12.26 8.68 -28.93
C GLY A 116 -12.46 7.32 -28.25
N GLY A 117 -13.71 6.95 -27.99
CA GLY A 117 -14.07 5.70 -27.32
C GLY A 117 -13.97 5.71 -25.78
N TYR A 118 -13.32 6.68 -25.15
CA TYR A 118 -13.18 6.72 -23.68
C TYR A 118 -14.52 6.72 -22.94
N ARG A 119 -15.57 7.32 -23.51
CA ARG A 119 -16.92 7.33 -22.91
C ARG A 119 -17.49 5.94 -22.67
N GLU A 120 -17.08 4.98 -23.46
CA GLU A 120 -17.56 3.60 -23.41
C GLU A 120 -16.69 2.73 -22.50
N LEU A 121 -15.50 3.24 -22.12
CA LEU A 121 -14.56 2.48 -21.29
C LEU A 121 -14.92 2.60 -19.82
N GLN A 122 -14.76 1.49 -19.10
CA GLN A 122 -14.90 1.44 -17.64
C GLN A 122 -13.59 0.96 -17.00
N LEU A 123 -13.34 1.41 -15.76
CA LEU A 123 -12.20 0.92 -15.01
C LEU A 123 -12.34 -0.59 -14.77
N ILE A 124 -11.31 -1.34 -15.15
CA ILE A 124 -11.29 -2.79 -14.97
C ILE A 124 -11.25 -3.17 -13.48
N SER A 125 -11.93 -4.26 -13.12
CA SER A 125 -11.81 -4.85 -11.79
C SER A 125 -10.61 -5.79 -11.68
N ASP A 126 -10.15 -6.04 -10.45
CA ASP A 126 -9.06 -6.98 -10.20
C ASP A 126 -9.38 -8.40 -10.71
N ILE A 127 -10.66 -8.81 -10.66
CA ILE A 127 -11.12 -10.12 -11.15
C ILE A 127 -11.02 -10.19 -12.68
N GLU A 128 -11.54 -9.17 -13.37
CA GLU A 128 -11.45 -9.10 -14.84
C GLU A 128 -10.00 -9.06 -15.32
N GLN A 129 -9.09 -8.40 -14.58
CA GLN A 129 -7.66 -8.41 -14.89
C GLN A 129 -7.08 -9.84 -14.82
N ILE A 130 -7.43 -10.59 -13.78
CA ILE A 130 -7.01 -11.99 -13.64
C ILE A 130 -7.55 -12.86 -14.76
N GLU A 131 -8.81 -12.67 -15.14
CA GLU A 131 -9.41 -13.42 -16.28
C GLU A 131 -8.68 -13.15 -17.59
N ILE A 132 -8.37 -11.87 -17.88
CA ILE A 132 -7.58 -11.50 -19.07
C ILE A 132 -6.21 -12.17 -19.04
N LEU A 133 -5.52 -12.12 -17.90
CA LEU A 133 -4.19 -12.74 -17.78
C LEU A 133 -4.25 -14.26 -17.87
N ASN A 134 -5.27 -14.91 -17.32
CA ASN A 134 -5.49 -16.33 -17.48
C ASN A 134 -5.71 -16.68 -18.97
N GLN A 135 -6.57 -15.93 -19.67
CA GLN A 135 -6.80 -16.10 -21.09
C GLN A 135 -5.49 -15.97 -21.88
N ILE A 136 -4.68 -14.96 -21.62
CA ILE A 136 -3.36 -14.77 -22.25
C ILE A 136 -2.48 -15.99 -22.03
N ILE A 137 -2.37 -16.50 -20.78
CA ILE A 137 -1.53 -17.65 -20.43
C ILE A 137 -2.05 -18.93 -21.10
N ASP A 138 -3.36 -19.13 -21.16
CA ASP A 138 -3.98 -20.31 -21.78
C ASP A 138 -3.70 -20.38 -23.28
N GLU A 139 -3.66 -19.22 -23.95
CA GLU A 139 -3.37 -19.12 -25.39
C GLU A 139 -1.88 -19.22 -25.73
N LEU A 140 -0.96 -19.18 -24.73
CA LEU A 140 0.47 -19.34 -24.98
C LEU A 140 0.80 -20.74 -25.51
N PRO A 141 1.78 -20.85 -26.42
CA PRO A 141 2.27 -22.14 -26.90
C PRO A 141 2.89 -22.97 -25.78
N LYS A 142 2.99 -24.27 -25.97
CA LYS A 142 3.54 -25.20 -24.97
C LYS A 142 5.00 -24.91 -24.62
N GLU A 143 5.75 -24.37 -25.55
CA GLU A 143 7.18 -24.04 -25.43
C GLU A 143 7.45 -22.73 -24.69
N SER A 144 6.42 -21.94 -24.37
CA SER A 144 6.54 -20.65 -23.68
C SER A 144 7.19 -20.80 -22.31
N LEU A 145 8.13 -19.89 -22.00
CA LEU A 145 8.80 -19.78 -20.69
C LEU A 145 7.83 -19.33 -19.58
N LEU A 146 6.66 -18.81 -19.96
CA LEU A 146 5.63 -18.31 -19.07
C LEU A 146 4.58 -19.36 -18.73
N LYS A 147 4.52 -20.47 -19.48
CA LYS A 147 3.53 -21.54 -19.30
C LYS A 147 4.15 -22.74 -18.59
N ARG A 148 3.71 -23.02 -17.37
CA ARG A 148 4.23 -24.12 -16.56
C ARG A 148 3.30 -25.32 -16.61
N PHE A 149 3.80 -26.50 -17.03
CA PHE A 149 3.04 -27.75 -17.04
C PHE A 149 3.17 -28.59 -15.78
N LYS A 150 4.12 -28.22 -14.88
CA LYS A 150 4.28 -28.88 -13.58
C LYS A 150 4.10 -27.82 -12.49
N GLY A 151 3.09 -28.00 -11.67
CA GLY A 151 2.70 -27.06 -10.63
C GLY A 151 1.58 -26.11 -11.06
N ASP A 152 1.60 -24.88 -10.59
CA ASP A 152 0.59 -23.86 -10.93
C ASP A 152 0.82 -23.31 -12.34
N LEU A 153 -0.15 -23.54 -13.23
CA LEU A 153 -0.15 -23.02 -14.59
C LEU A 153 -0.05 -21.50 -14.64
N TYR A 154 -0.70 -20.83 -13.71
CA TYR A 154 -0.78 -19.37 -13.61
C TYR A 154 0.27 -18.75 -12.67
N TYR A 155 1.35 -19.46 -12.38
CA TYR A 155 2.40 -19.00 -11.47
C TYR A 155 2.93 -17.57 -11.76
N ASP A 156 3.08 -17.24 -13.04
CA ASP A 156 3.62 -15.96 -13.47
C ASP A 156 2.55 -14.88 -13.67
N ARG A 157 1.27 -15.16 -13.45
CA ARG A 157 0.16 -14.23 -13.64
C ARG A 157 0.33 -12.92 -12.88
N ASN A 158 0.58 -12.99 -11.57
CA ASN A 158 0.77 -11.79 -10.75
C ASN A 158 2.06 -11.03 -11.11
N ASN A 159 3.07 -11.74 -11.60
CA ASN A 159 4.29 -11.11 -12.13
C ASN A 159 4.00 -10.37 -13.44
N LEU A 160 3.18 -10.92 -14.34
CA LEU A 160 2.73 -10.24 -15.56
C LEU A 160 1.94 -8.97 -15.25
N LEU A 161 0.98 -9.06 -14.32
CA LEU A 161 0.22 -7.88 -13.90
C LEU A 161 1.14 -6.78 -13.39
N LYS A 162 2.09 -7.12 -12.52
CA LYS A 162 3.07 -6.18 -12.00
C LYS A 162 3.98 -5.62 -13.11
N LEU A 163 4.39 -6.45 -14.07
CA LEU A 163 5.19 -6.03 -15.22
C LEU A 163 4.43 -4.99 -16.05
N PHE A 164 3.20 -5.28 -16.45
CA PHE A 164 2.39 -4.39 -17.27
C PHE A 164 2.09 -3.06 -16.55
N SER A 165 1.74 -3.15 -15.26
CA SER A 165 1.59 -1.94 -14.43
C SER A 165 2.87 -1.12 -14.38
N THR A 166 4.04 -1.74 -14.19
CA THR A 166 5.34 -1.03 -14.17
C THR A 166 5.64 -0.39 -15.53
N MET A 167 5.46 -1.12 -16.64
CA MET A 167 5.70 -0.57 -17.98
C MET A 167 4.82 0.65 -18.27
N LYS A 168 3.54 0.59 -17.88
CA LYS A 168 2.61 1.72 -18.01
C LYS A 168 2.98 2.89 -17.09
N GLN A 169 3.37 2.62 -15.85
CA GLN A 169 3.83 3.64 -14.90
C GLN A 169 5.08 4.37 -15.38
N GLU A 170 6.00 3.65 -16.02
CA GLU A 170 7.24 4.21 -16.54
C GLU A 170 7.12 4.67 -18.00
N ASN A 171 5.92 4.55 -18.61
CA ASN A 171 5.68 4.81 -20.04
C ASN A 171 6.64 4.04 -20.96
N TRP A 172 7.07 2.83 -20.56
CA TRP A 172 7.95 2.00 -21.37
C TRP A 172 7.20 1.30 -22.48
N LYS A 173 7.65 1.49 -23.70
CA LYS A 173 7.14 0.77 -24.87
C LYS A 173 7.85 -0.58 -25.00
N SER A 174 7.14 -1.59 -25.50
CA SER A 174 7.69 -2.96 -25.62
C SER A 174 8.96 -3.03 -26.45
N ASP A 175 9.04 -2.30 -27.56
CA ASP A 175 10.20 -2.21 -28.43
C ASP A 175 11.43 -1.58 -27.74
N MET A 176 11.22 -0.58 -26.90
CA MET A 176 12.27 0.03 -26.09
C MET A 176 12.87 -0.98 -25.11
N VAL A 177 12.01 -1.73 -24.38
CA VAL A 177 12.49 -2.73 -23.42
C VAL A 177 13.19 -3.89 -24.14
N ASP A 178 12.66 -4.33 -25.26
CA ASP A 178 13.26 -5.38 -26.11
C ASP A 178 14.65 -5.00 -26.58
N LYS A 179 14.82 -3.75 -27.05
CA LYS A 179 16.11 -3.20 -27.48
C LYS A 179 17.10 -3.18 -26.32
N ASN A 180 16.72 -2.67 -25.15
CA ASN A 180 17.61 -2.64 -23.99
C ASN A 180 18.04 -4.05 -23.56
N ILE A 181 17.15 -5.04 -23.63
CA ILE A 181 17.51 -6.45 -23.34
C ILE A 181 18.52 -6.97 -24.38
N ALA A 182 18.33 -6.65 -25.66
CA ALA A 182 19.24 -7.08 -26.72
C ALA A 182 20.62 -6.41 -26.59
N ASP A 183 20.67 -5.13 -26.29
CA ASP A 183 21.92 -4.38 -26.06
C ASP A 183 22.67 -4.96 -24.84
N TYR A 184 21.96 -5.28 -23.76
CA TYR A 184 22.53 -5.91 -22.58
C TYR A 184 23.01 -7.35 -22.83
N GLU A 185 22.35 -8.12 -23.72
CA GLU A 185 22.80 -9.45 -24.13
C GLU A 185 24.13 -9.36 -24.87
N ILE A 186 24.32 -8.34 -25.70
CA ILE A 186 25.60 -8.07 -26.39
C ILE A 186 26.68 -7.70 -25.36
N GLU A 187 26.41 -6.75 -24.48
CA GLU A 187 27.34 -6.33 -23.43
C GLU A 187 27.83 -7.53 -22.59
N MET A 188 26.90 -8.36 -22.12
CA MET A 188 27.19 -9.54 -21.33
C MET A 188 27.95 -10.64 -22.11
N SER A 189 27.80 -10.67 -23.44
CA SER A 189 28.58 -11.61 -24.26
C SER A 189 30.05 -11.22 -24.37
N GLU A 190 30.38 -9.94 -24.15
CA GLU A 190 31.74 -9.39 -24.17
C GLU A 190 32.34 -9.29 -22.74
N ASP A 191 31.54 -9.54 -21.70
CA ASP A 191 31.98 -9.42 -20.29
C ASP A 191 33.00 -10.47 -19.90
N GLU A 192 34.13 -10.03 -19.33
CA GLU A 192 35.20 -10.91 -18.88
C GLU A 192 34.76 -11.98 -17.85
N SER A 193 33.67 -11.75 -17.14
CA SER A 193 33.10 -12.72 -16.18
C SER A 193 32.56 -13.97 -16.88
N MET A 194 32.22 -13.85 -18.15
CA MET A 194 31.73 -14.94 -19.01
C MET A 194 32.85 -15.71 -19.70
N ILE A 195 34.11 -15.46 -19.36
CA ILE A 195 35.29 -16.14 -19.89
C ILE A 195 35.94 -16.97 -18.79
N TYR A 196 36.42 -18.19 -19.13
CA TYR A 196 37.15 -19.03 -18.19
C TYR A 196 38.55 -18.45 -17.91
N LYS A 197 38.82 -18.08 -16.66
CA LYS A 197 40.12 -17.55 -16.22
C LYS A 197 41.21 -18.64 -16.10
N ASN A 198 40.82 -19.91 -15.97
CA ASN A 198 41.71 -21.06 -15.84
C ASN A 198 41.26 -22.22 -16.73
N SER A 199 42.21 -23.03 -17.24
CA SER A 199 41.91 -24.25 -18.00
C SER A 199 41.52 -25.41 -17.08
N ARG A 200 40.63 -26.28 -17.55
CA ARG A 200 40.31 -27.56 -16.87
C ARG A 200 40.36 -28.70 -17.89
N LYS A 201 41.36 -29.55 -17.74
CA LYS A 201 41.68 -30.65 -18.68
C LYS A 201 40.43 -31.45 -19.08
N GLY A 202 40.15 -31.51 -20.38
CA GLY A 202 39.02 -32.24 -20.98
C GLY A 202 37.65 -31.56 -20.84
N LYS A 203 37.61 -30.29 -20.37
CA LYS A 203 36.36 -29.53 -20.24
C LYS A 203 36.37 -28.17 -20.91
N TRP A 204 37.39 -27.32 -20.60
CA TRP A 204 37.52 -25.96 -21.18
C TRP A 204 38.98 -25.46 -21.07
N GLU A 205 39.35 -24.52 -21.90
CA GLU A 205 40.63 -23.82 -21.87
C GLU A 205 40.47 -22.40 -21.30
N LYS A 206 41.59 -21.80 -20.89
CA LYS A 206 41.62 -20.40 -20.49
C LYS A 206 41.28 -19.54 -21.74
N GLY A 207 40.32 -18.66 -21.61
CA GLY A 207 39.84 -17.82 -22.70
C GLY A 207 38.55 -18.36 -23.37
N ASP A 208 38.14 -19.60 -23.10
CA ASP A 208 36.88 -20.13 -23.62
C ASP A 208 35.66 -19.38 -23.01
N PHE A 209 34.66 -19.16 -23.85
CA PHE A 209 33.39 -18.57 -23.41
C PHE A 209 32.54 -19.55 -22.60
N LYS A 210 31.94 -19.08 -21.50
CA LYS A 210 31.12 -19.90 -20.60
C LYS A 210 29.66 -19.98 -21.08
N GLN A 211 29.42 -20.58 -22.26
CA GLN A 211 28.11 -20.64 -22.90
C GLN A 211 26.97 -21.03 -21.95
N ALA A 212 27.13 -22.13 -21.20
CA ALA A 212 26.08 -22.61 -20.28
C ALA A 212 25.78 -21.65 -19.11
N ALA A 213 26.80 -20.89 -18.64
CA ALA A 213 26.61 -19.89 -17.61
C ALA A 213 25.90 -18.64 -18.19
N PHE A 214 26.31 -18.22 -19.37
CA PHE A 214 25.68 -17.13 -20.10
C PHE A 214 24.19 -17.43 -20.42
N ASP A 215 23.89 -18.61 -20.97
CA ASP A 215 22.51 -19.00 -21.26
C ASP A 215 21.64 -19.07 -20.00
N LYS A 216 22.18 -19.59 -18.91
CA LYS A 216 21.49 -19.59 -17.61
C LYS A 216 21.28 -18.20 -17.06
N PHE A 217 22.24 -17.28 -17.24
CA PHE A 217 22.12 -15.89 -16.84
C PHE A 217 21.06 -15.19 -17.68
N MET A 218 21.14 -15.30 -19.01
CA MET A 218 20.24 -14.64 -19.95
C MET A 218 18.82 -15.23 -19.98
N ALA A 219 18.62 -16.46 -19.53
CA ALA A 219 17.28 -17.10 -19.50
C ALA A 219 16.23 -16.22 -18.78
N LYS A 220 16.62 -15.48 -17.75
CA LYS A 220 15.72 -14.59 -17.00
C LYS A 220 15.30 -13.37 -17.82
N TYR A 221 16.21 -12.83 -18.62
CA TYR A 221 15.95 -11.67 -19.49
C TYR A 221 15.15 -12.10 -20.74
N ARG A 222 15.43 -13.27 -21.31
CA ARG A 222 14.64 -13.86 -22.41
C ARG A 222 13.18 -14.11 -21.97
N LYS A 223 12.99 -14.56 -20.71
CA LYS A 223 11.65 -14.68 -20.12
C LYS A 223 10.97 -13.30 -19.98
N THR A 224 11.69 -12.26 -19.58
CA THR A 224 11.17 -10.88 -19.53
C THR A 224 10.79 -10.39 -20.92
N LYS A 225 11.61 -10.63 -21.93
CA LYS A 225 11.32 -10.27 -23.32
C LYS A 225 10.02 -10.90 -23.83
N GLU A 226 9.81 -12.20 -23.56
CA GLU A 226 8.56 -12.87 -23.90
C GLU A 226 7.35 -12.27 -23.19
N ALA A 227 7.51 -11.92 -21.91
CA ALA A 227 6.46 -11.29 -21.11
C ALA A 227 6.09 -9.89 -21.60
N VAL A 228 7.10 -9.06 -21.94
CA VAL A 228 6.93 -7.69 -22.46
C VAL A 228 6.13 -7.69 -23.77
N ALA A 229 6.35 -8.66 -24.65
CA ALA A 229 5.62 -8.78 -25.90
C ALA A 229 4.10 -9.03 -25.71
N LEU A 230 3.67 -9.47 -24.53
CA LEU A 230 2.25 -9.72 -24.23
C LEU A 230 1.49 -8.44 -23.81
N LEU A 231 2.16 -7.31 -23.54
CA LEU A 231 1.49 -6.06 -23.15
C LEU A 231 0.49 -5.61 -24.22
N GLY A 232 0.87 -5.64 -25.51
CA GLY A 232 -0.03 -5.25 -26.60
C GLY A 232 -1.29 -6.13 -26.67
N LYS A 233 -1.16 -7.43 -26.38
CA LYS A 233 -2.32 -8.34 -26.30
C LYS A 233 -3.20 -8.05 -25.09
N TYR A 234 -2.60 -7.71 -23.95
CA TYR A 234 -3.33 -7.29 -22.75
C TYR A 234 -4.15 -6.03 -23.04
N ASP A 235 -3.55 -5.01 -23.65
CA ASP A 235 -4.23 -3.76 -24.00
C ASP A 235 -5.35 -3.98 -25.04
N GLN A 236 -5.14 -4.87 -26.02
CA GLN A 236 -6.17 -5.27 -26.97
C GLN A 236 -7.38 -5.90 -26.27
N LEU A 237 -7.15 -6.85 -25.35
CA LEU A 237 -8.23 -7.51 -24.61
C LEU A 237 -8.96 -6.55 -23.65
N LEU A 238 -8.25 -5.58 -23.07
CA LEU A 238 -8.87 -4.48 -22.33
C LEU A 238 -9.84 -3.71 -23.23
N TYR A 239 -9.38 -3.27 -24.39
CA TYR A 239 -10.19 -2.49 -25.33
C TYR A 239 -11.41 -3.28 -25.84
N GLU A 240 -11.24 -4.55 -26.21
CA GLU A 240 -12.34 -5.43 -26.67
C GLU A 240 -13.41 -5.61 -25.60
N ARG A 241 -13.04 -5.61 -24.32
CA ARG A 241 -13.97 -5.67 -23.18
C ARG A 241 -14.48 -4.28 -22.73
N GLN A 242 -14.13 -3.22 -23.45
CA GLN A 242 -14.42 -1.84 -23.08
C GLN A 242 -13.91 -1.48 -21.67
N ARG A 243 -12.66 -1.87 -21.37
CA ARG A 243 -12.01 -1.61 -20.08
C ARG A 243 -10.71 -0.83 -20.27
N TYR A 244 -10.30 -0.16 -19.20
CA TYR A 244 -8.97 0.44 -19.04
C TYR A 244 -8.47 0.20 -17.62
N ASP A 245 -7.16 0.17 -17.42
CA ASP A 245 -6.60 0.13 -16.08
C ASP A 245 -6.25 1.56 -15.56
N GLN A 246 -5.97 1.66 -14.26
CA GLN A 246 -5.74 2.96 -13.64
C GLN A 246 -4.57 3.73 -14.28
N GLN A 247 -3.55 3.04 -14.76
CA GLN A 247 -2.36 3.65 -15.34
C GLN A 247 -2.65 4.25 -16.72
N ASP A 248 -3.59 3.67 -17.46
CA ASP A 248 -3.99 4.15 -18.79
C ASP A 248 -4.51 5.59 -18.74
N THR A 249 -5.09 6.05 -17.63
CA THR A 249 -5.60 7.41 -17.49
C THR A 249 -4.52 8.47 -17.79
N ILE A 250 -3.30 8.27 -17.30
CA ILE A 250 -2.18 9.20 -17.53
C ILE A 250 -1.68 9.04 -18.96
N LEU A 251 -1.55 7.80 -19.45
CA LEU A 251 -1.07 7.50 -20.79
C LEU A 251 -2.00 8.03 -21.87
N PHE A 252 -3.33 7.99 -21.66
CA PHE A 252 -4.30 8.60 -22.59
C PHE A 252 -4.08 10.11 -22.75
N VAL A 253 -3.78 10.81 -21.67
CA VAL A 253 -3.51 12.26 -21.73
C VAL A 253 -2.17 12.54 -22.41
N ILE A 254 -1.12 11.76 -22.10
CA ILE A 254 0.19 11.87 -22.78
C ILE A 254 0.00 11.66 -24.29
N ASP A 255 -0.66 10.58 -24.68
CA ASP A 255 -0.88 10.23 -26.10
C ASP A 255 -1.74 11.30 -26.82
N ALA A 256 -2.76 11.85 -26.13
CA ALA A 256 -3.59 12.92 -26.69
C ALA A 256 -2.78 14.22 -26.88
N PHE A 257 -1.92 14.59 -25.94
CA PHE A 257 -1.06 15.76 -26.06
C PHE A 257 0.01 15.58 -27.14
N GLU A 258 0.57 14.39 -27.32
CA GLU A 258 1.53 14.09 -28.39
C GLU A 258 0.89 14.13 -29.79
N LYS A 259 -0.38 13.67 -29.91
CA LYS A 259 -1.11 13.63 -31.20
C LYS A 259 -1.81 14.93 -31.55
N ASN A 260 -2.18 15.75 -30.57
CA ASN A 260 -2.99 16.95 -30.75
C ASN A 260 -2.28 18.20 -30.18
N GLU A 261 -1.50 18.84 -31.02
CA GLU A 261 -0.70 20.01 -30.63
C GLU A 261 -1.55 21.16 -30.08
N ASN A 262 -2.74 21.42 -30.65
CA ASN A 262 -3.64 22.46 -30.14
C ASN A 262 -4.12 22.17 -28.72
N LEU A 263 -4.51 20.93 -28.43
CA LEU A 263 -4.90 20.53 -27.08
C LEU A 263 -3.74 20.72 -26.08
N LYS A 264 -2.54 20.31 -26.47
CA LYS A 264 -1.33 20.50 -25.64
C LYS A 264 -1.06 21.98 -25.38
N LEU A 265 -1.09 22.82 -26.41
CA LEU A 265 -0.87 24.26 -26.32
C LEU A 265 -1.88 24.95 -25.41
N ASP A 266 -3.18 24.59 -25.48
CA ASP A 266 -4.21 25.15 -24.61
C ASP A 266 -3.89 24.94 -23.12
N TYR A 267 -3.35 23.79 -22.76
CA TYR A 267 -2.95 23.49 -21.38
C TYR A 267 -1.61 24.14 -21.00
N GLN A 268 -0.67 24.26 -21.93
CA GLN A 268 0.61 24.93 -21.73
C GLN A 268 0.42 26.45 -21.53
N GLU A 269 -0.46 27.08 -22.30
CA GLU A 269 -0.82 28.51 -22.14
C GLU A 269 -1.64 28.74 -20.85
N ARG A 270 -2.56 27.82 -20.52
CA ARG A 270 -3.35 27.91 -19.30
C ARG A 270 -2.50 27.88 -18.05
N TYR A 271 -1.54 26.95 -17.96
CA TYR A 271 -0.73 26.74 -16.76
C TYR A 271 0.63 27.41 -16.87
N GLN A 272 0.65 28.69 -16.53
CA GLN A 272 1.86 29.50 -16.51
C GLN A 272 2.82 29.15 -15.37
N TYR A 273 2.29 28.58 -14.29
CA TYR A 273 3.03 28.14 -13.11
C TYR A 273 2.62 26.72 -12.74
N ILE A 274 3.60 25.83 -12.69
CA ILE A 274 3.41 24.42 -12.31
C ILE A 274 4.23 24.16 -11.04
N LEU A 275 3.55 23.71 -9.97
CA LEU A 275 4.16 23.36 -8.70
C LEU A 275 3.95 21.87 -8.44
N VAL A 276 5.01 21.13 -8.09
CA VAL A 276 4.94 19.70 -7.80
C VAL A 276 5.48 19.41 -6.41
N ASP A 277 4.64 18.80 -5.57
CA ASP A 277 5.01 18.36 -4.23
C ASP A 277 5.44 16.88 -4.23
N GLU A 278 6.31 16.52 -3.30
CA GLU A 278 6.85 15.16 -3.14
C GLU A 278 7.36 14.56 -4.47
N TYR A 279 8.13 15.34 -5.24
CA TYR A 279 8.56 14.98 -6.59
C TYR A 279 9.40 13.69 -6.65
N GLN A 280 10.05 13.30 -5.56
CA GLN A 280 10.79 12.04 -5.44
C GLN A 280 9.89 10.79 -5.49
N ASP A 281 8.57 10.95 -5.35
CA ASP A 281 7.61 9.84 -5.40
C ASP A 281 6.94 9.71 -6.79
N THR A 282 7.32 10.55 -7.77
CA THR A 282 6.80 10.48 -9.14
C THR A 282 7.38 9.30 -9.91
N ASN A 283 6.59 8.75 -10.83
CA ASN A 283 7.02 7.74 -11.80
C ASN A 283 7.27 8.35 -13.19
N GLY A 284 7.74 7.55 -14.14
CA GLY A 284 8.09 8.01 -15.49
C GLY A 284 6.94 8.68 -16.22
N SER A 285 5.73 8.08 -16.26
CA SER A 285 4.58 8.68 -16.95
C SER A 285 4.12 10.00 -16.33
N GLN A 286 4.20 10.13 -15.00
CA GLN A 286 3.90 11.39 -14.31
C GLN A 286 4.95 12.47 -14.64
N ASN A 287 6.21 12.07 -14.72
CA ASN A 287 7.30 12.95 -15.09
C ASN A 287 7.18 13.43 -16.56
N ASP A 288 6.87 12.50 -17.47
CA ASP A 288 6.61 12.81 -18.89
C ASP A 288 5.46 13.80 -19.05
N LEU A 289 4.36 13.62 -18.28
CA LEU A 289 3.23 14.54 -18.29
C LEU A 289 3.64 15.96 -17.86
N VAL A 290 4.43 16.10 -16.80
CA VAL A 290 4.94 17.40 -16.33
C VAL A 290 5.84 18.01 -17.38
N PHE A 291 6.69 17.20 -18.04
CA PHE A 291 7.58 17.68 -19.10
C PHE A 291 6.80 18.15 -20.32
N LEU A 292 5.77 17.42 -20.76
CA LEU A 292 4.89 17.84 -21.85
C LEU A 292 4.16 19.16 -21.58
N LEU A 293 3.72 19.36 -20.36
CA LEU A 293 3.07 20.62 -19.95
C LEU A 293 4.05 21.80 -19.90
N SER A 294 5.35 21.53 -19.74
CA SER A 294 6.39 22.53 -19.52
C SER A 294 7.22 22.86 -20.77
N ASP A 295 7.13 22.04 -21.84
CA ASP A 295 8.08 22.08 -22.96
C ASP A 295 7.83 23.20 -23.97
N TYR A 296 6.75 23.97 -23.82
CA TYR A 296 6.48 25.18 -24.60
C TYR A 296 7.47 26.32 -24.29
N TRP A 297 7.85 26.42 -23.01
CA TRP A 297 8.69 27.52 -22.55
C TRP A 297 10.17 27.13 -22.52
N GLU A 298 11.06 27.98 -23.06
CA GLU A 298 12.49 27.76 -22.95
C GLU A 298 12.96 27.64 -21.47
N LYS A 299 12.35 28.44 -20.61
CA LYS A 299 12.54 28.40 -19.16
C LYS A 299 11.17 28.34 -18.45
N PRO A 300 10.60 27.15 -18.27
CA PRO A 300 9.28 27.02 -17.67
C PRO A 300 9.29 27.41 -16.19
N ASN A 301 8.20 28.02 -15.72
CA ASN A 301 7.99 28.31 -14.31
C ASN A 301 7.56 27.03 -13.58
N LEU A 302 8.47 26.08 -13.51
CA LEU A 302 8.29 24.77 -12.90
C LEU A 302 9.01 24.71 -11.56
N PHE A 303 8.24 24.56 -10.48
CA PHE A 303 8.74 24.52 -9.11
C PHE A 303 8.51 23.14 -8.50
N VAL A 304 9.58 22.40 -8.30
CA VAL A 304 9.51 21.07 -7.70
C VAL A 304 10.06 21.06 -6.28
N VAL A 305 9.36 20.39 -5.38
CA VAL A 305 9.79 20.20 -4.00
C VAL A 305 9.90 18.71 -3.74
N GLY A 306 11.04 18.27 -3.22
CA GLY A 306 11.28 16.86 -2.96
C GLY A 306 12.39 16.60 -1.94
N ASP A 307 12.50 15.33 -1.56
CA ASP A 307 13.54 14.81 -0.67
C ASP A 307 13.83 13.35 -1.05
N ASP A 308 14.94 13.09 -1.72
CA ASP A 308 15.34 11.75 -2.14
C ASP A 308 15.56 10.78 -0.97
N ASP A 309 15.87 11.30 0.22
CA ASP A 309 15.97 10.52 1.45
C ASP A 309 14.60 10.06 1.98
N GLN A 310 13.50 10.64 1.51
CA GLN A 310 12.12 10.23 1.81
C GLN A 310 11.43 9.48 0.65
N ALA A 311 12.16 9.06 -0.38
CA ALA A 311 11.62 8.26 -1.48
C ALA A 311 11.39 6.81 -1.02
N ILE A 312 10.19 6.51 -0.53
CA ILE A 312 9.82 5.20 0.04
C ILE A 312 8.73 4.47 -0.74
N TYR A 313 8.27 4.98 -1.88
CA TYR A 313 7.21 4.40 -2.70
C TYR A 313 7.72 3.73 -3.99
N ARG A 314 9.01 3.37 -4.06
CA ARG A 314 9.57 2.66 -5.21
C ARG A 314 8.83 1.36 -5.53
N PHE A 315 8.33 0.66 -4.52
CA PHE A 315 7.51 -0.54 -4.71
C PHE A 315 6.13 -0.26 -5.36
N GLN A 316 5.72 1.00 -5.43
CA GLN A 316 4.51 1.50 -6.12
C GLN A 316 4.83 2.19 -7.44
N GLY A 317 6.05 2.07 -7.94
CA GLY A 317 6.48 2.65 -9.21
C GLY A 317 7.19 4.01 -9.11
N ALA A 318 7.43 4.58 -7.90
CA ALA A 318 8.24 5.79 -7.78
C ALA A 318 9.64 5.54 -8.31
N ASN A 319 10.12 6.46 -9.18
CA ASN A 319 11.42 6.34 -9.82
C ASN A 319 12.41 7.37 -9.27
N MET A 320 13.53 6.88 -8.74
CA MET A 320 14.60 7.74 -8.21
C MET A 320 15.24 8.61 -9.29
N THR A 321 15.14 8.24 -10.58
CA THR A 321 15.71 9.01 -11.68
C THR A 321 14.91 10.28 -11.98
N SER A 322 13.63 10.37 -11.58
CA SER A 322 12.79 11.55 -11.86
C SER A 322 13.45 12.88 -11.46
N LEU A 323 14.11 12.91 -10.29
CA LEU A 323 14.83 14.10 -9.82
C LEU A 323 16.08 14.38 -10.67
N THR A 324 16.83 13.35 -11.06
CA THR A 324 18.02 13.50 -11.91
C THR A 324 17.66 13.89 -13.33
N ASP A 325 16.56 13.37 -13.86
CA ASP A 325 16.02 13.69 -15.18
C ASP A 325 15.56 15.15 -15.24
N PHE A 326 14.88 15.62 -14.19
CA PHE A 326 14.51 17.02 -14.05
C PHE A 326 15.75 17.94 -14.03
N ILE A 327 16.76 17.58 -13.25
CA ILE A 327 18.02 18.33 -13.16
C ILE A 327 18.71 18.39 -14.53
N SER A 328 18.76 17.27 -15.25
CA SER A 328 19.44 17.15 -16.54
C SER A 328 18.72 17.94 -17.63
N LYS A 329 17.38 17.90 -17.63
CA LYS A 329 16.56 18.56 -18.66
C LYS A 329 16.50 20.08 -18.49
N PHE A 330 16.27 20.56 -17.28
CA PHE A 330 15.96 21.97 -17.05
C PHE A 330 17.09 22.77 -16.39
N THR A 331 18.15 22.13 -15.88
CA THR A 331 19.23 22.81 -15.12
C THR A 331 18.68 23.83 -14.11
N PRO A 332 17.83 23.40 -13.15
CA PRO A 332 17.09 24.30 -12.29
C PRO A 332 17.97 25.00 -11.27
N ASP A 333 17.54 26.18 -10.83
CA ASP A 333 18.09 26.79 -9.63
C ASP A 333 17.74 25.93 -8.41
N ARG A 334 18.74 25.66 -7.55
CA ARG A 334 18.61 24.71 -6.43
C ARG A 334 18.63 25.39 -5.10
N TYR A 335 17.61 25.12 -4.28
CA TYR A 335 17.52 25.58 -2.90
C TYR A 335 17.51 24.38 -1.95
N VAL A 336 18.37 24.38 -0.94
CA VAL A 336 18.43 23.34 0.09
C VAL A 336 17.96 23.91 1.41
N LEU A 337 16.89 23.34 1.96
CA LEU A 337 16.32 23.79 3.23
C LEU A 337 16.98 23.04 4.40
N LYS A 338 17.85 23.71 5.14
CA LYS A 338 18.58 23.15 6.30
C LYS A 338 17.79 23.20 7.60
N ASN A 339 16.91 24.18 7.76
CA ASN A 339 16.24 24.44 9.03
C ASN A 339 15.10 23.46 9.27
N ASN A 340 15.25 22.66 10.31
CA ASN A 340 14.21 21.73 10.75
C ASN A 340 13.41 22.32 11.92
N TYR A 341 12.10 22.40 11.77
CA TYR A 341 11.18 22.97 12.77
C TYR A 341 10.41 21.89 13.55
N ARG A 342 10.76 20.61 13.35
CA ARG A 342 10.07 19.46 13.93
C ARG A 342 10.85 18.78 15.03
N SER A 343 12.06 18.34 14.75
CA SER A 343 12.77 17.32 15.53
C SER A 343 13.91 17.90 16.36
N TYR A 344 14.19 17.27 17.51
CA TYR A 344 15.36 17.50 18.31
C TYR A 344 16.65 17.18 17.55
N GLN A 345 17.75 17.93 17.82
CA GLN A 345 18.99 17.82 17.05
C GLN A 345 19.60 16.41 17.09
N GLY A 346 19.60 15.72 18.22
CA GLY A 346 20.15 14.37 18.31
C GLY A 346 19.42 13.34 17.48
N ILE A 347 18.10 13.51 17.24
CA ILE A 347 17.33 12.69 16.31
C ILE A 347 17.78 12.97 14.87
N LEU A 348 17.97 14.24 14.51
CA LEU A 348 18.44 14.65 13.18
C LEU A 348 19.86 14.15 12.89
N ASP A 349 20.75 14.24 13.87
CA ASP A 349 22.14 13.78 13.72
C ASP A 349 22.20 12.26 13.53
N SER A 350 21.40 11.50 14.28
CA SER A 350 21.30 10.04 14.13
C SER A 350 20.69 9.65 12.79
N ALA A 351 19.62 10.34 12.38
CA ALA A 351 18.98 10.13 11.09
C ALA A 351 19.93 10.47 9.92
N TYR A 352 20.72 11.52 10.05
CA TYR A 352 21.71 11.90 9.05
C TYR A 352 22.83 10.84 8.92
N LYS A 353 23.38 10.34 10.04
CA LYS A 353 24.39 9.28 10.04
C LYS A 353 23.88 8.00 9.39
N LEU A 354 22.64 7.63 9.67
CA LEU A 354 21.95 6.50 9.04
C LEU A 354 21.86 6.69 7.51
N ILE A 355 21.29 7.79 7.06
CA ILE A 355 20.96 7.95 5.64
C ILE A 355 22.19 8.18 4.75
N ARG A 356 23.29 8.72 5.30
CA ARG A 356 24.57 8.87 4.59
C ARG A 356 25.16 7.56 4.09
N GLN A 357 24.76 6.42 4.64
CA GLN A 357 25.19 5.10 4.16
C GLN A 357 24.62 4.75 2.79
N ASN A 358 23.62 5.48 2.31
CA ASN A 358 23.07 5.30 0.96
C ASN A 358 24.00 5.92 -0.09
N ALA A 359 24.43 5.14 -1.06
CA ALA A 359 25.30 5.61 -2.15
C ALA A 359 24.55 6.49 -3.17
N ASN A 360 23.26 6.18 -3.40
CA ASN A 360 22.44 6.83 -4.44
C ASN A 360 21.64 8.03 -3.91
N ARG A 361 22.29 8.91 -3.14
CA ARG A 361 21.71 10.18 -2.68
C ARG A 361 22.12 11.33 -3.61
N ILE A 362 21.19 12.27 -3.84
CA ILE A 362 21.51 13.50 -4.56
C ILE A 362 22.58 14.30 -3.80
N GLY A 363 22.55 14.31 -2.49
CA GLY A 363 23.58 14.92 -1.65
C GLY A 363 25.00 14.40 -1.90
N ASN A 364 25.15 13.15 -2.32
CA ASN A 364 26.45 12.57 -2.64
C ASN A 364 27.02 13.02 -4.00
N LEU A 365 26.21 13.67 -4.84
CA LEU A 365 26.69 14.29 -6.09
C LEU A 365 27.62 15.50 -5.84
N GLN A 366 27.57 16.06 -4.63
CA GLN A 366 28.49 17.07 -4.16
C GLN A 366 29.34 16.48 -3.04
N LYS A 367 30.63 16.19 -3.31
CA LYS A 367 31.54 15.69 -2.31
C LYS A 367 31.83 16.79 -1.30
N VAL A 368 31.37 16.62 -0.07
CA VAL A 368 31.68 17.46 1.07
C VAL A 368 32.63 16.70 1.99
N GLU A 369 33.82 17.27 2.26
CA GLU A 369 34.86 16.60 3.06
C GLU A 369 34.51 16.60 4.55
N ASN A 370 33.77 17.61 5.03
CA ASN A 370 33.39 17.78 6.43
C ASN A 370 31.88 17.60 6.63
N GLU A 371 31.47 16.80 7.61
CA GLU A 371 30.06 16.59 7.98
C GLU A 371 29.34 17.88 8.43
N GLU A 372 30.06 18.81 9.06
CA GLU A 372 29.49 20.07 9.54
C GLU A 372 29.18 21.04 8.41
N ASP A 373 29.90 20.94 7.31
CA ASP A 373 29.71 21.79 6.13
C ASP A 373 28.70 21.21 5.13
N ASP A 374 28.18 20.00 5.38
CA ASP A 374 27.19 19.36 4.49
C ASP A 374 25.89 20.16 4.46
N GLN A 375 25.61 20.70 3.28
CA GLN A 375 24.40 21.51 3.07
C GLN A 375 23.09 20.72 3.21
N TYR A 376 23.11 19.36 3.14
CA TYR A 376 21.97 18.50 3.31
C TYR A 376 21.73 18.08 4.78
N LYS A 377 22.65 18.42 5.67
CA LYS A 377 22.49 18.18 7.11
C LYS A 377 21.44 19.13 7.70
N LEU A 378 20.44 18.56 8.35
CA LEU A 378 19.36 19.33 8.99
C LEU A 378 19.79 19.88 10.34
N VAL A 379 19.36 21.12 10.62
CA VAL A 379 19.65 21.84 11.86
C VAL A 379 18.35 22.20 12.59
N GLU A 380 18.27 21.84 13.87
CA GLU A 380 17.12 22.19 14.72
C GLU A 380 16.92 23.70 14.76
N SER A 381 15.73 24.16 14.37
CA SER A 381 15.36 25.58 14.34
C SER A 381 14.02 25.86 15.03
N ARG A 382 13.60 24.97 15.97
CA ARG A 382 12.38 25.13 16.76
C ARG A 382 12.51 26.33 17.73
N LYS A 383 11.53 27.22 17.70
CA LYS A 383 11.55 28.42 18.56
C LYS A 383 11.10 28.13 19.98
N ASP A 384 10.07 27.31 20.15
CA ASP A 384 9.36 27.10 21.42
C ASP A 384 9.97 25.99 22.28
N ARG A 385 10.66 25.03 21.65
CA ARG A 385 11.15 23.80 22.28
C ARG A 385 12.60 23.48 21.92
N LYS A 386 13.42 24.50 21.58
CA LYS A 386 14.82 24.30 21.24
C LYS A 386 15.55 23.56 22.36
N GLY A 387 16.23 22.46 22.00
CA GLY A 387 16.92 21.62 22.99
C GLY A 387 16.01 20.70 23.83
N TYR A 388 14.69 20.73 23.65
CA TYR A 388 13.78 19.81 24.36
C TYR A 388 13.68 18.50 23.61
N GLY A 389 14.25 17.44 24.18
CA GLY A 389 14.27 16.10 23.61
C GLY A 389 15.48 15.32 24.10
N SER A 390 15.70 14.15 23.53
CA SER A 390 16.88 13.35 23.76
C SER A 390 17.32 12.65 22.49
N ASP A 391 18.57 12.20 22.47
CA ASP A 391 19.04 11.27 21.45
C ASP A 391 18.18 10.00 21.43
N PRO A 392 18.07 9.34 20.27
CA PRO A 392 17.34 8.08 20.17
C PRO A 392 17.85 7.06 21.20
N ARG A 393 16.92 6.37 21.85
CA ARG A 393 17.22 5.32 22.84
C ARG A 393 16.92 3.96 22.26
N VAL A 394 17.87 3.05 22.34
CA VAL A 394 17.75 1.70 21.82
C VAL A 394 17.64 0.71 22.98
N TYR A 395 16.61 -0.12 22.98
CA TYR A 395 16.37 -1.16 23.99
C TYR A 395 16.42 -2.55 23.35
N LYS A 396 17.18 -3.46 23.96
CA LYS A 396 17.21 -4.86 23.59
C LYS A 396 16.52 -5.71 24.65
N TYR A 397 15.71 -6.65 24.21
CA TYR A 397 14.95 -7.56 25.04
C TYR A 397 15.32 -9.00 24.71
N GLN A 398 15.11 -9.92 25.65
CA GLN A 398 15.39 -11.35 25.42
C GLN A 398 14.48 -11.93 24.35
N ASN A 399 13.18 -11.64 24.41
CA ASN A 399 12.19 -12.13 23.48
C ASN A 399 11.13 -11.08 23.14
N LYS A 400 10.25 -11.38 22.19
CA LYS A 400 9.21 -10.50 21.72
C LYS A 400 8.18 -10.14 22.82
N THR A 401 7.81 -11.10 23.67
CA THR A 401 6.89 -10.86 24.78
C THR A 401 7.42 -9.81 25.73
N LEU A 402 8.71 -9.89 26.12
CA LEU A 402 9.35 -8.89 26.97
C LEU A 402 9.48 -7.53 26.26
N GLU A 403 9.75 -7.52 24.96
CA GLU A 403 9.77 -6.29 24.18
C GLU A 403 8.41 -5.57 24.23
N GLN A 404 7.34 -6.31 24.02
CA GLN A 404 5.98 -5.77 24.02
C GLN A 404 5.54 -5.33 25.41
N ALA A 405 5.83 -6.11 26.44
CA ALA A 405 5.53 -5.74 27.84
C ALA A 405 6.32 -4.48 28.25
N GLY A 406 7.59 -4.38 27.88
CA GLY A 406 8.42 -3.20 28.14
C GLY A 406 7.92 -1.94 27.43
N LEU A 407 7.45 -2.09 26.18
CA LEU A 407 6.83 -1.01 25.44
C LEU A 407 5.55 -0.51 26.12
N VAL A 408 4.66 -1.44 26.53
CA VAL A 408 3.42 -1.09 27.25
C VAL A 408 3.75 -0.35 28.54
N SER A 409 4.67 -0.88 29.35
CA SER A 409 5.09 -0.25 30.60
C SER A 409 5.63 1.16 30.36
N LYS A 410 6.43 1.39 29.32
CA LYS A 410 6.96 2.72 28.99
C LYS A 410 5.88 3.70 28.55
N ILE A 411 4.90 3.23 27.77
CA ILE A 411 3.76 4.05 27.34
C ILE A 411 2.93 4.48 28.55
N LEU A 412 2.63 3.56 29.46
CA LEU A 412 1.85 3.84 30.67
C LEU A 412 2.61 4.80 31.61
N GLU A 413 3.91 4.58 31.82
CA GLU A 413 4.77 5.48 32.60
C GLU A 413 4.72 6.92 32.05
N LEU A 414 4.83 7.09 30.73
CA LEU A 414 4.77 8.42 30.11
C LEU A 414 3.38 9.03 30.26
N HIS A 415 2.34 8.23 30.19
CA HIS A 415 0.98 8.71 30.37
C HIS A 415 0.75 9.18 31.82
N GLU A 416 1.23 8.44 32.80
CA GLU A 416 1.21 8.83 34.22
C GLU A 416 2.00 10.13 34.48
N GLN A 417 3.07 10.38 33.71
CA GLN A 417 3.82 11.64 33.71
C GLN A 417 3.07 12.79 33.00
N GLY A 418 1.86 12.55 32.50
CA GLY A 418 1.00 13.56 31.88
C GLY A 418 1.12 13.68 30.37
N VAL A 419 1.78 12.74 29.69
CA VAL A 419 1.84 12.72 28.22
C VAL A 419 0.53 12.14 27.66
N ALA A 420 -0.16 12.91 26.84
CA ALA A 420 -1.37 12.44 26.18
C ALA A 420 -1.06 11.32 25.16
N TYR A 421 -1.88 10.28 25.12
CA TYR A 421 -1.71 9.16 24.18
C TYR A 421 -1.62 9.58 22.71
N LYS A 422 -2.40 10.57 22.28
CA LYS A 422 -2.35 11.12 20.92
C LYS A 422 -1.00 11.70 20.49
N ASN A 423 -0.14 12.04 21.46
CA ASN A 423 1.22 12.52 21.19
C ASN A 423 2.23 11.38 21.03
N MET A 424 1.80 10.14 21.20
CA MET A 424 2.61 8.93 21.10
C MET A 424 2.27 8.17 19.81
N ALA A 425 3.28 7.55 19.18
CA ALA A 425 3.06 6.66 18.06
C ALA A 425 3.92 5.39 18.17
N VAL A 426 3.34 4.25 17.87
CA VAL A 426 4.01 2.96 17.70
C VAL A 426 4.14 2.68 16.21
N ILE A 427 5.37 2.69 15.71
CA ILE A 427 5.70 2.51 14.30
C ILE A 427 6.37 1.14 14.10
N TYR A 428 5.88 0.39 13.13
CA TYR A 428 6.36 -0.95 12.80
C TYR A 428 6.43 -1.16 11.28
N ARG A 429 7.18 -2.16 10.85
CA ARG A 429 7.32 -2.48 9.41
C ARG A 429 6.06 -3.09 8.81
N GLY A 430 5.43 -4.01 9.53
CA GLY A 430 4.22 -4.71 9.11
C GLY A 430 3.24 -4.93 10.26
N HIS A 431 1.95 -4.96 9.97
CA HIS A 431 0.89 -5.05 10.98
C HIS A 431 0.99 -6.27 11.91
N LYS A 432 1.63 -7.36 11.46
CA LYS A 432 1.82 -8.56 12.29
C LYS A 432 2.63 -8.28 13.56
N SER A 433 3.58 -7.34 13.52
CA SER A 433 4.41 -6.98 14.68
C SER A 433 3.61 -6.34 15.81
N ALA A 434 2.47 -5.70 15.51
CA ALA A 434 1.64 -4.99 16.49
C ALA A 434 0.35 -5.74 16.87
N THR A 435 0.10 -6.94 16.36
CA THR A 435 -1.19 -7.64 16.54
C THR A 435 -1.52 -7.86 18.00
N ASP A 436 -0.58 -8.37 18.79
CA ASP A 436 -0.80 -8.70 20.20
C ASP A 436 -0.84 -7.43 21.06
N LEU A 437 -0.07 -6.40 20.70
CA LEU A 437 -0.17 -5.09 21.34
C LEU A 437 -1.55 -4.48 21.19
N VAL A 438 -2.10 -4.49 19.97
CA VAL A 438 -3.45 -3.96 19.71
C VAL A 438 -4.50 -4.72 20.52
N LYS A 439 -4.41 -6.05 20.60
CA LYS A 439 -5.29 -6.86 21.46
C LYS A 439 -5.19 -6.44 22.92
N TYR A 440 -3.97 -6.35 23.44
CA TYR A 440 -3.74 -5.97 24.84
C TYR A 440 -4.32 -4.59 25.17
N PHE A 441 -4.04 -3.58 24.31
CA PHE A 441 -4.55 -2.22 24.50
C PHE A 441 -6.09 -2.18 24.48
N THR A 442 -6.71 -2.95 23.58
CA THR A 442 -8.17 -3.06 23.52
C THR A 442 -8.75 -3.70 24.79
N LEU A 443 -8.14 -4.77 25.31
CA LEU A 443 -8.58 -5.46 26.52
C LEU A 443 -8.45 -4.62 27.81
N LYS A 444 -7.47 -3.74 27.85
CA LYS A 444 -7.21 -2.85 28.97
C LYS A 444 -7.90 -1.49 28.83
N ASP A 445 -8.80 -1.34 27.85
CA ASP A 445 -9.50 -0.08 27.53
C ASP A 445 -8.56 1.12 27.36
N ILE A 446 -7.31 0.86 26.92
CA ILE A 446 -6.36 1.91 26.59
C ILE A 446 -6.70 2.47 25.21
N PRO A 447 -6.98 3.78 25.09
CA PRO A 447 -7.42 4.36 23.85
C PRO A 447 -6.34 4.26 22.77
N LEU A 448 -6.67 3.70 21.62
CA LEU A 448 -5.77 3.56 20.48
C LEU A 448 -6.41 4.08 19.21
N GLN A 449 -5.55 4.51 18.28
CA GLN A 449 -5.91 4.89 16.93
C GLN A 449 -5.13 4.01 15.95
N ILE A 450 -5.83 3.19 15.21
CA ILE A 450 -5.24 2.34 14.18
C ILE A 450 -6.12 2.32 12.94
N LYS A 451 -5.49 2.48 11.77
CA LYS A 451 -6.12 2.23 10.47
C LYS A 451 -5.52 0.97 9.90
N ARG A 452 -6.32 -0.08 9.81
CA ARG A 452 -5.89 -1.37 9.29
C ARG A 452 -6.84 -1.80 8.18
N LYS A 453 -6.30 -2.12 7.02
CA LYS A 453 -7.06 -2.82 5.98
C LYS A 453 -7.16 -4.30 6.36
N VAL A 454 -8.36 -4.79 6.49
CA VAL A 454 -8.65 -6.22 6.68
C VAL A 454 -9.26 -6.77 5.39
N ASN A 455 -8.90 -8.00 5.04
CA ASN A 455 -9.57 -8.68 3.94
C ASN A 455 -10.89 -9.27 4.44
N VAL A 456 -11.99 -8.75 3.96
CA VAL A 456 -13.34 -9.18 4.34
C VAL A 456 -13.57 -10.67 4.09
N LEU A 457 -12.96 -11.25 3.04
CA LEU A 457 -13.07 -12.67 2.69
C LEU A 457 -12.49 -13.61 3.76
N ASP A 458 -11.62 -13.10 4.65
CA ASP A 458 -10.98 -13.89 5.71
C ASP A 458 -11.72 -13.84 7.04
N LEU A 459 -12.73 -12.96 7.15
CA LEU A 459 -13.48 -12.76 8.40
C LEU A 459 -14.54 -13.85 8.59
N PRO A 460 -14.80 -14.23 9.85
CA PRO A 460 -15.71 -15.33 10.17
C PRO A 460 -17.12 -15.17 9.59
N GLU A 461 -17.68 -13.94 9.62
CA GLU A 461 -19.01 -13.65 9.10
C GLU A 461 -19.12 -13.99 7.61
N VAL A 462 -18.11 -13.56 6.83
CA VAL A 462 -18.09 -13.78 5.39
C VAL A 462 -17.78 -15.23 5.07
N LYS A 463 -16.89 -15.88 5.83
CA LYS A 463 -16.63 -17.32 5.65
C LYS A 463 -17.89 -18.13 5.86
N LYS A 464 -18.64 -17.87 6.96
CA LYS A 464 -19.89 -18.57 7.28
C LYS A 464 -20.95 -18.38 6.19
N ILE A 465 -21.20 -17.15 5.78
CA ILE A 465 -22.19 -16.89 4.72
C ILE A 465 -21.75 -17.44 3.35
N HIS A 466 -20.46 -17.35 3.03
CA HIS A 466 -19.90 -17.92 1.82
C HIS A 466 -20.05 -19.46 1.79
N ASN A 467 -19.80 -20.14 2.90
CA ASN A 467 -20.00 -21.59 3.02
C ASN A 467 -21.47 -21.99 2.80
N ILE A 468 -22.42 -21.19 3.33
CA ILE A 468 -23.84 -21.41 3.04
C ILE A 468 -24.10 -21.25 1.53
N MET A 469 -23.64 -20.16 0.91
CA MET A 469 -23.82 -19.93 -0.52
C MET A 469 -23.16 -21.04 -1.37
N LEU A 470 -21.98 -21.50 -0.98
CA LEU A 470 -21.25 -22.59 -1.64
C LEU A 470 -22.00 -23.92 -1.50
N TYR A 471 -22.59 -24.20 -0.35
CA TYR A 471 -23.45 -25.37 -0.14
C TYR A 471 -24.67 -25.31 -1.06
N LEU A 472 -25.38 -24.17 -1.10
CA LEU A 472 -26.55 -23.97 -1.95
C LEU A 472 -26.24 -24.17 -3.44
N ALA A 473 -25.10 -23.64 -3.93
CA ALA A 473 -24.65 -23.84 -5.29
C ALA A 473 -24.39 -25.33 -5.59
N GLY A 474 -23.69 -26.01 -4.68
CA GLY A 474 -23.41 -27.43 -4.78
C GLY A 474 -24.67 -28.28 -4.86
N GLU A 475 -25.61 -28.07 -3.94
CA GLU A 475 -26.87 -28.84 -3.86
C GLU A 475 -27.80 -28.57 -5.04
N TYR A 476 -27.84 -27.33 -5.56
CA TYR A 476 -28.59 -27.01 -6.77
C TYR A 476 -28.04 -27.69 -8.02
N SER A 477 -26.70 -27.78 -8.13
CA SER A 477 -26.03 -28.42 -9.28
C SER A 477 -26.07 -29.95 -9.19
N LYS A 478 -25.85 -30.49 -7.99
CA LYS A 478 -25.83 -31.94 -7.72
C LYS A 478 -26.18 -32.21 -6.26
N GLN A 479 -27.31 -32.86 -6.05
CA GLN A 479 -27.79 -33.24 -4.74
C GLN A 479 -26.76 -34.09 -3.96
N ASP A 480 -26.66 -33.85 -2.65
CA ASP A 480 -25.75 -34.52 -1.72
C ASP A 480 -24.26 -34.39 -2.09
N SER A 481 -23.88 -33.29 -2.74
CA SER A 481 -22.51 -33.06 -3.22
C SER A 481 -21.56 -32.48 -2.17
N ARG A 482 -22.09 -31.77 -1.15
CA ARG A 482 -21.30 -31.00 -0.18
C ARG A 482 -21.73 -31.27 1.26
N GLU A 483 -21.84 -32.53 1.65
CA GLU A 483 -22.20 -32.94 3.02
C GLU A 483 -21.17 -32.44 4.06
N ASP A 484 -19.92 -32.25 3.67
CA ASP A 484 -18.86 -31.64 4.46
C ASP A 484 -19.25 -30.22 4.96
N LEU A 485 -19.79 -29.41 4.07
CA LEU A 485 -20.24 -28.05 4.42
C LEU A 485 -21.50 -28.07 5.28
N LEU A 486 -22.44 -28.99 5.05
CA LEU A 486 -23.66 -29.09 5.84
C LEU A 486 -23.34 -29.38 7.30
N PHE A 487 -22.38 -30.28 7.57
CA PHE A 487 -21.87 -30.54 8.90
C PHE A 487 -21.31 -29.28 9.56
N GLU A 488 -20.50 -28.49 8.84
CA GLU A 488 -19.94 -27.23 9.36
C GLU A 488 -21.03 -26.19 9.61
N ILE A 489 -21.98 -26.03 8.68
CA ILE A 489 -23.07 -25.05 8.77
C ILE A 489 -23.96 -25.32 10.01
N LEU A 490 -24.29 -26.57 10.30
CA LEU A 490 -25.09 -26.95 11.48
C LEU A 490 -24.44 -26.48 12.79
N HIS A 491 -23.11 -26.33 12.85
CA HIS A 491 -22.41 -25.84 14.05
C HIS A 491 -22.43 -24.30 14.21
N TYR A 492 -23.04 -23.56 13.28
CA TYR A 492 -23.07 -22.10 13.44
C TYR A 492 -24.04 -21.70 14.54
N SER A 493 -23.54 -20.92 15.52
CA SER A 493 -24.21 -20.59 16.79
C SER A 493 -25.60 -19.99 16.61
N TYR A 494 -25.83 -19.25 15.53
CA TYR A 494 -27.12 -18.58 15.29
C TYR A 494 -28.26 -19.54 14.88
N PHE A 495 -27.97 -20.78 14.49
CA PHE A 495 -28.98 -21.81 14.27
C PHE A 495 -29.45 -22.48 15.58
N LYS A 496 -28.70 -22.27 16.69
CA LYS A 496 -29.02 -22.78 18.03
C LYS A 496 -29.16 -24.31 18.14
N ILE A 497 -28.54 -25.04 17.21
CA ILE A 497 -28.53 -26.51 17.25
C ILE A 497 -27.46 -26.99 18.24
N ALA A 498 -27.82 -27.88 19.13
CA ALA A 498 -26.89 -28.38 20.13
C ALA A 498 -25.79 -29.26 19.51
N PRO A 499 -24.48 -29.00 19.76
CA PRO A 499 -23.38 -29.79 19.19
C PRO A 499 -23.48 -31.29 19.43
N ARG A 500 -24.09 -31.68 20.57
CA ARG A 500 -24.35 -33.10 20.91
C ARG A 500 -25.32 -33.74 19.91
N ASP A 501 -26.37 -33.04 19.48
CA ASP A 501 -27.37 -33.55 18.57
C ASP A 501 -26.79 -33.68 17.16
N ILE A 502 -25.93 -32.74 16.75
CA ILE A 502 -25.13 -32.86 15.51
C ILE A 502 -24.22 -34.10 15.58
N GLY A 503 -23.62 -34.37 16.75
CA GLY A 503 -22.81 -35.57 16.99
C GLY A 503 -23.60 -36.89 16.83
N TYR A 504 -24.85 -36.94 17.24
CA TYR A 504 -25.69 -38.11 17.04
C TYR A 504 -26.06 -38.34 15.56
N ILE A 505 -26.36 -37.26 14.82
CA ILE A 505 -26.58 -37.32 13.40
C ILE A 505 -25.30 -37.81 12.67
N ALA A 506 -24.12 -37.26 13.03
CA ALA A 506 -22.85 -37.66 12.49
C ALA A 506 -22.56 -39.15 12.71
N ALA A 507 -22.84 -39.66 13.91
CA ALA A 507 -22.67 -41.07 14.21
C ALA A 507 -23.59 -41.93 13.37
N HIS A 508 -24.85 -41.53 13.15
CA HIS A 508 -25.79 -42.20 12.28
C HIS A 508 -25.33 -42.21 10.82
N CYS A 509 -24.96 -41.06 10.27
CA CYS A 509 -24.48 -40.90 8.87
C CYS A 509 -23.17 -41.67 8.62
N SER A 510 -22.36 -41.89 9.66
CA SER A 510 -21.10 -42.66 9.58
C SER A 510 -21.27 -44.17 9.81
N ASN A 511 -22.48 -44.65 10.09
CA ASN A 511 -22.72 -46.08 10.36
C ASN A 511 -22.89 -46.86 9.06
N TYR A 512 -21.79 -47.27 8.45
CA TYR A 512 -21.75 -48.04 7.21
C TYR A 512 -22.20 -49.49 7.34
N ALA A 513 -22.27 -50.01 8.56
CA ALA A 513 -22.63 -51.41 8.79
C ALA A 513 -24.16 -51.63 8.88
N ASP A 514 -24.86 -50.69 9.55
CA ASP A 514 -26.26 -50.91 9.93
C ASP A 514 -27.26 -50.02 9.16
N VAL A 515 -26.74 -48.96 8.49
CA VAL A 515 -27.58 -47.94 7.82
C VAL A 515 -27.35 -47.98 6.31
N LYS A 516 -28.42 -48.00 5.51
CA LYS A 516 -28.32 -47.95 4.05
C LYS A 516 -27.74 -46.64 3.59
N GLU A 517 -27.08 -46.63 2.43
CA GLU A 517 -26.41 -45.49 1.85
C GLU A 517 -27.31 -44.26 1.74
N ASP A 518 -28.52 -44.43 1.22
CA ASP A 518 -29.50 -43.36 1.08
C ASP A 518 -29.98 -42.78 2.43
N ASP A 519 -30.06 -43.60 3.48
CA ASP A 519 -30.51 -43.18 4.80
C ASP A 519 -29.40 -42.60 5.67
N ARG A 520 -28.16 -42.52 5.12
CA ARG A 520 -26.99 -41.87 5.72
C ARG A 520 -26.74 -40.47 5.18
N LYS A 521 -27.54 -40.00 4.23
CA LYS A 521 -27.39 -38.67 3.65
C LYS A 521 -27.85 -37.62 4.64
N TRP A 522 -26.94 -36.69 4.97
CA TRP A 522 -27.21 -35.65 5.98
C TRP A 522 -28.47 -34.85 5.70
N ARG A 523 -28.67 -34.39 4.48
CA ARG A 523 -29.85 -33.63 4.06
C ARG A 523 -31.15 -34.42 4.26
N LYS A 524 -31.12 -35.71 3.97
CA LYS A 524 -32.28 -36.61 4.18
C LYS A 524 -32.56 -36.84 5.68
N VAL A 525 -31.50 -37.08 6.44
CA VAL A 525 -31.63 -37.32 7.90
C VAL A 525 -32.20 -36.12 8.62
N ILE A 526 -31.71 -34.88 8.31
CA ILE A 526 -32.21 -33.65 8.97
C ILE A 526 -33.63 -33.27 8.53
N GLY A 527 -34.15 -33.79 7.42
CA GLY A 527 -35.51 -33.58 6.93
C GLY A 527 -36.53 -34.65 7.35
N ASP A 528 -36.08 -35.75 7.99
CA ASP A 528 -36.94 -36.84 8.41
C ASP A 528 -37.30 -36.71 9.90
N GLU A 529 -38.51 -36.22 10.18
CA GLU A 529 -38.98 -35.97 11.52
C GLU A 529 -39.01 -37.25 12.40
N GLU A 530 -39.49 -38.37 11.86
CA GLU A 530 -39.56 -39.62 12.60
C GLU A 530 -38.19 -40.17 12.98
N GLN A 531 -37.22 -39.99 12.09
CA GLN A 531 -35.84 -40.39 12.31
C GLN A 531 -35.14 -39.48 13.32
N LEU A 532 -35.33 -38.18 13.21
CA LEU A 532 -34.73 -37.20 14.12
C LEU A 532 -35.24 -37.38 15.57
N GLN A 533 -36.54 -37.57 15.77
CA GLN A 533 -37.09 -37.80 17.10
C GLN A 533 -36.49 -39.03 17.82
N LYS A 534 -35.93 -39.98 17.07
CA LYS A 534 -35.24 -41.16 17.61
C LYS A 534 -33.75 -40.92 17.87
N LEU A 535 -33.15 -39.99 17.14
CA LEU A 535 -31.69 -39.76 17.14
C LEU A 535 -31.26 -38.65 18.09
N VAL A 536 -32.04 -37.58 18.20
CA VAL A 536 -31.61 -36.31 18.84
C VAL A 536 -32.57 -35.93 19.94
N GLN A 537 -32.16 -35.00 20.81
CA GLN A 537 -33.01 -34.49 21.90
C GLN A 537 -33.87 -33.28 21.46
N ASP A 538 -33.32 -32.42 20.61
CA ASP A 538 -34.06 -31.29 20.02
C ASP A 538 -34.16 -31.48 18.51
N SER A 539 -35.26 -32.09 18.10
CA SER A 539 -35.56 -32.29 16.65
C SER A 539 -36.16 -31.05 16.02
N GLU A 540 -36.81 -30.16 16.80
CA GLU A 540 -37.53 -28.97 16.26
C GLU A 540 -36.57 -28.00 15.60
N SER A 541 -35.51 -27.60 16.31
CA SER A 541 -34.49 -26.68 15.75
C SER A 541 -33.84 -27.21 14.48
N ILE A 542 -33.63 -28.52 14.38
CA ILE A 542 -33.01 -29.16 13.19
C ILE A 542 -34.01 -29.21 12.03
N LEU A 543 -35.29 -29.52 12.30
CA LEU A 543 -36.34 -29.50 11.28
C LEU A 543 -36.57 -28.10 10.73
N ASP A 544 -36.64 -27.09 11.62
CA ASP A 544 -36.76 -25.69 11.22
C ASP A 544 -35.62 -25.28 10.30
N PHE A 545 -34.40 -25.68 10.66
CA PHE A 545 -33.22 -25.48 9.77
C PHE A 545 -33.38 -26.20 8.44
N SER A 546 -33.82 -27.44 8.44
CA SER A 546 -34.03 -28.22 7.20
C SER A 546 -35.08 -27.56 6.30
N VAL A 547 -36.22 -27.13 6.83
CA VAL A 547 -37.26 -26.43 6.06
C VAL A 547 -36.72 -25.12 5.47
N MET A 548 -35.96 -24.37 6.24
CA MET A 548 -35.33 -23.12 5.78
C MET A 548 -34.31 -23.39 4.66
N LEU A 549 -33.51 -24.45 4.80
CA LEU A 549 -32.51 -24.85 3.80
C LEU A 549 -33.16 -25.22 2.46
N GLU A 550 -34.27 -26.03 2.49
CA GLU A 550 -35.05 -26.39 1.31
C GLU A 550 -35.66 -25.16 0.62
N ASP A 551 -36.15 -24.20 1.40
CA ASP A 551 -36.67 -22.92 0.90
C ASP A 551 -35.61 -22.09 0.20
N TRP A 552 -34.37 -22.07 0.72
CA TRP A 552 -33.25 -21.39 0.07
C TRP A 552 -32.86 -22.06 -1.25
N ILE A 553 -32.72 -23.38 -1.27
CA ILE A 553 -32.40 -24.15 -2.50
C ILE A 553 -33.47 -23.94 -3.57
N GLY A 554 -34.76 -24.04 -3.20
CA GLY A 554 -35.89 -23.81 -4.09
C GLY A 554 -36.00 -22.37 -4.61
N SER A 555 -35.36 -21.42 -3.92
CA SER A 555 -35.36 -20.00 -4.31
C SER A 555 -34.32 -19.64 -5.38
N ILE A 556 -33.26 -20.45 -5.54
CA ILE A 556 -32.15 -20.18 -6.45
C ILE A 556 -32.62 -19.82 -7.88
N PRO A 557 -33.48 -20.61 -8.56
CA PRO A 557 -33.89 -20.31 -9.92
C PRO A 557 -34.88 -19.15 -10.04
N ASN A 558 -35.48 -18.70 -8.94
CA ASN A 558 -36.62 -17.77 -8.94
C ASN A 558 -36.28 -16.38 -8.36
N MET A 559 -35.05 -16.19 -7.88
CA MET A 559 -34.60 -14.94 -7.26
C MET A 559 -33.31 -14.43 -7.86
N THR A 560 -33.09 -13.11 -7.80
CA THR A 560 -31.76 -12.53 -8.05
C THR A 560 -30.81 -12.92 -6.91
N LEU A 561 -29.52 -12.98 -7.22
CA LEU A 561 -28.50 -13.32 -6.22
C LEU A 561 -28.51 -12.39 -5.01
N GLN A 562 -28.78 -11.08 -5.22
CA GLN A 562 -28.90 -10.11 -4.14
C GLN A 562 -30.06 -10.47 -3.19
N ARG A 563 -31.23 -10.82 -3.74
CA ARG A 563 -32.40 -11.23 -2.92
C ARG A 563 -32.17 -12.55 -2.20
N LEU A 564 -31.49 -13.50 -2.85
CA LEU A 564 -31.11 -14.76 -2.21
C LEU A 564 -30.18 -14.50 -1.03
N PHE A 565 -29.18 -13.65 -1.21
CA PHE A 565 -28.26 -13.29 -0.15
C PHE A 565 -28.97 -12.62 1.04
N GLU A 566 -29.83 -11.62 0.78
CA GLU A 566 -30.65 -10.96 1.81
C GLU A 566 -31.55 -11.96 2.56
N LYS A 567 -32.18 -12.88 1.83
CA LYS A 567 -33.03 -13.92 2.40
C LYS A 567 -32.22 -14.81 3.35
N VAL A 568 -31.08 -15.30 2.92
CA VAL A 568 -30.21 -16.17 3.75
C VAL A 568 -29.74 -15.45 5.00
N ILE A 569 -29.27 -14.20 4.91
CA ILE A 569 -28.82 -13.43 6.09
C ILE A 569 -29.95 -13.20 7.09
N THR A 570 -31.15 -12.87 6.58
CA THR A 570 -32.28 -12.52 7.45
C THR A 570 -32.85 -13.76 8.13
N GLN A 571 -33.04 -14.85 7.39
CA GLN A 571 -33.65 -16.07 7.92
C GLN A 571 -32.70 -16.89 8.79
N SER A 572 -31.40 -16.90 8.50
CA SER A 572 -30.42 -17.66 9.29
C SER A 572 -30.27 -17.21 10.72
N GLY A 573 -30.68 -15.99 11.05
CA GLY A 573 -30.42 -15.37 12.36
C GLY A 573 -29.05 -14.68 12.48
N LEU A 574 -28.18 -14.75 11.44
CA LEU A 574 -26.87 -14.09 11.45
C LEU A 574 -26.98 -12.59 11.69
N LEU A 575 -27.96 -11.92 11.09
CA LEU A 575 -28.17 -10.49 11.29
C LEU A 575 -28.48 -10.16 12.75
N ASN A 576 -29.33 -10.98 13.42
CA ASN A 576 -29.65 -10.80 14.83
C ASN A 576 -28.42 -11.04 15.73
N ASP A 577 -27.61 -12.06 15.41
CA ASP A 577 -26.36 -12.35 16.09
C ASP A 577 -25.41 -11.13 16.04
N ILE A 578 -25.27 -10.52 14.85
CA ILE A 578 -24.45 -9.33 14.67
C ILE A 578 -25.00 -8.13 15.43
N LEU A 579 -26.33 -7.90 15.43
CA LEU A 579 -26.94 -6.74 16.09
C LEU A 579 -26.82 -6.78 17.62
N MET A 580 -26.65 -7.95 18.20
CA MET A 580 -26.44 -8.15 19.64
C MET A 580 -24.97 -8.05 20.05
N ASP A 581 -24.03 -8.01 19.10
CA ASP A 581 -22.60 -7.95 19.34
C ASP A 581 -22.14 -6.52 19.70
N GLU A 582 -21.10 -6.40 20.51
CA GLU A 582 -20.48 -5.11 20.85
C GLU A 582 -19.86 -4.43 19.63
N ASP A 583 -19.24 -5.20 18.71
CA ASP A 583 -18.60 -4.70 17.48
C ASP A 583 -19.58 -4.69 16.27
N LYS A 584 -20.89 -4.59 16.53
CA LYS A 584 -21.96 -4.65 15.51
C LYS A 584 -21.75 -3.75 14.32
N THR A 585 -21.23 -2.54 14.54
CA THR A 585 -21.01 -1.56 13.47
C THR A 585 -19.98 -2.07 12.46
N PHE A 586 -18.87 -2.63 12.94
CA PHE A 586 -17.85 -3.18 12.06
C PHE A 586 -18.34 -4.46 11.37
N ARG A 587 -19.00 -5.38 12.10
CA ARG A 587 -19.55 -6.62 11.53
C ARG A 587 -20.59 -6.33 10.44
N LEU A 588 -21.43 -5.29 10.60
CA LEU A 588 -22.36 -4.83 9.56
C LEU A 588 -21.60 -4.26 8.34
N GLN A 589 -20.53 -3.50 8.55
CA GLN A 589 -19.70 -3.01 7.45
C GLN A 589 -19.07 -4.17 6.67
N VAL A 590 -18.66 -5.24 7.36
CA VAL A 590 -18.11 -6.47 6.75
C VAL A 590 -19.15 -7.11 5.81
N LEU A 591 -20.38 -7.33 6.30
CA LEU A 591 -21.45 -7.88 5.47
C LEU A 591 -21.82 -6.98 4.29
N ASN A 592 -21.93 -5.67 4.53
CA ASN A 592 -22.21 -4.70 3.48
C ASN A 592 -21.13 -4.71 2.40
N LYS A 593 -19.85 -4.83 2.79
CA LYS A 593 -18.75 -4.89 1.82
C LYS A 593 -18.81 -6.14 0.94
N TYR A 594 -19.19 -7.28 1.51
CA TYR A 594 -19.41 -8.51 0.72
C TYR A 594 -20.65 -8.41 -0.16
N PHE A 595 -21.72 -7.79 0.33
CA PHE A 595 -22.91 -7.50 -0.46
C PHE A 595 -22.64 -6.52 -1.62
N ASP A 596 -21.80 -5.51 -1.39
CA ASP A 596 -21.36 -4.59 -2.44
C ASP A 596 -20.61 -5.31 -3.57
N LEU A 597 -19.80 -6.34 -3.24
CA LEU A 597 -19.17 -7.19 -4.26
C LEU A 597 -20.25 -7.84 -5.14
N ILE A 598 -21.26 -8.49 -4.53
CA ILE A 598 -22.37 -9.13 -5.25
C ILE A 598 -23.12 -8.12 -6.12
N LYS A 599 -23.47 -6.95 -5.55
CA LYS A 599 -24.19 -5.90 -6.23
C LYS A 599 -23.43 -5.33 -7.44
N ASN A 600 -22.15 -5.05 -7.25
CA ASN A 600 -21.31 -4.46 -8.29
C ASN A 600 -21.07 -5.44 -9.45
N GLU A 601 -20.80 -6.72 -9.14
CA GLU A 601 -20.61 -7.74 -10.19
C GLU A 601 -21.94 -8.04 -10.92
N SER A 602 -23.06 -8.10 -10.22
CA SER A 602 -24.39 -8.25 -10.87
C SER A 602 -24.76 -7.04 -11.73
N ALA A 603 -24.32 -5.83 -11.40
CA ALA A 603 -24.57 -4.64 -12.20
C ALA A 603 -23.75 -4.64 -13.51
N LYS A 604 -22.55 -5.23 -13.49
CA LYS A 604 -21.70 -5.38 -14.67
C LYS A 604 -22.15 -6.51 -15.59
N ASN A 605 -22.61 -7.61 -15.02
CA ASN A 605 -23.02 -8.81 -15.73
C ASN A 605 -24.46 -9.19 -15.31
N PRO A 606 -25.48 -8.98 -16.16
CA PRO A 606 -26.86 -9.39 -15.88
C PRO A 606 -27.04 -10.90 -15.63
N ASP A 607 -26.14 -11.71 -16.18
CA ASP A 607 -26.14 -13.18 -16.04
C ASP A 607 -25.29 -13.65 -14.84
N PHE A 608 -24.99 -12.78 -13.90
CA PHE A 608 -24.20 -13.10 -12.70
C PHE A 608 -24.99 -14.00 -11.76
N THR A 609 -24.58 -15.26 -11.69
CA THR A 609 -25.24 -16.33 -10.92
C THR A 609 -24.51 -16.63 -9.62
N LEU A 610 -25.10 -17.52 -8.82
CA LEU A 610 -24.48 -18.02 -7.58
C LEU A 610 -23.16 -18.77 -7.90
N ASP A 611 -23.13 -19.61 -8.96
CA ASP A 611 -21.91 -20.31 -9.38
C ASP A 611 -20.80 -19.34 -9.77
N THR A 612 -21.16 -18.25 -10.47
CA THR A 612 -20.19 -17.20 -10.85
C THR A 612 -19.65 -16.48 -9.62
N LEU A 613 -20.48 -16.19 -8.62
CA LEU A 613 -20.01 -15.61 -7.35
C LEU A 613 -18.97 -16.52 -6.67
N ILE A 614 -19.27 -17.82 -6.58
CA ILE A 614 -18.34 -18.78 -5.95
C ILE A 614 -17.02 -18.83 -6.72
N ALA A 615 -17.07 -18.94 -8.06
CA ALA A 615 -15.88 -18.91 -8.90
C ALA A 615 -15.05 -17.63 -8.71
N ASN A 616 -15.71 -16.47 -8.65
CA ASN A 616 -15.03 -15.19 -8.42
C ASN A 616 -14.34 -15.12 -7.06
N VAL A 617 -14.99 -15.57 -6.00
CA VAL A 617 -14.38 -15.59 -4.65
C VAL A 617 -13.21 -16.57 -4.61
N ASP A 618 -13.31 -17.72 -5.28
CA ASP A 618 -12.21 -18.66 -5.39
C ASP A 618 -11.03 -18.08 -6.19
N ILE A 619 -11.28 -17.39 -7.28
CA ILE A 619 -10.25 -16.64 -8.03
C ILE A 619 -9.59 -15.62 -7.11
N MET A 620 -10.35 -14.84 -6.34
CA MET A 620 -9.81 -13.86 -5.42
C MET A 620 -8.89 -14.50 -4.37
N ARG A 621 -9.32 -15.61 -3.75
CA ARG A 621 -8.53 -16.33 -2.74
C ARG A 621 -7.23 -16.91 -3.32
N HIS A 622 -7.31 -17.62 -4.44
CA HIS A 622 -6.15 -18.24 -5.10
C HIS A 622 -5.16 -17.19 -5.67
N SER A 623 -5.67 -16.01 -6.01
CA SER A 623 -4.85 -14.93 -6.58
C SER A 623 -4.36 -13.92 -5.54
N ASN A 624 -4.67 -14.14 -4.25
CA ASN A 624 -4.41 -13.19 -3.15
C ASN A 624 -5.01 -11.79 -3.40
N ILE A 625 -6.16 -11.72 -4.08
CA ILE A 625 -6.94 -10.49 -4.22
C ILE A 625 -7.73 -10.31 -2.94
N SER A 626 -7.50 -9.20 -2.27
CA SER A 626 -8.25 -8.87 -1.06
C SER A 626 -9.53 -8.09 -1.39
N LEU A 627 -10.58 -8.28 -0.59
CA LEU A 627 -11.72 -7.38 -0.52
C LEU A 627 -11.50 -6.45 0.69
N PRO A 628 -10.81 -5.30 0.51
CA PRO A 628 -10.34 -4.53 1.65
C PRO A 628 -11.48 -3.74 2.29
N LEU A 629 -11.52 -3.80 3.60
CA LEU A 629 -12.32 -2.91 4.46
C LEU A 629 -11.37 -2.23 5.44
N GLU A 630 -11.49 -0.93 5.60
CA GLU A 630 -10.72 -0.24 6.62
C GLU A 630 -11.40 -0.44 7.98
N LYS A 631 -10.79 -1.26 8.84
CA LYS A 631 -11.13 -1.27 10.26
C LYS A 631 -10.43 -0.08 10.89
N VAL A 632 -11.21 0.93 11.23
CA VAL A 632 -10.74 2.14 11.90
C VAL A 632 -11.20 2.06 13.35
N ILE A 633 -10.26 1.80 14.25
CA ILE A 633 -10.46 2.07 15.66
C ILE A 633 -10.03 3.52 15.84
N GLN A 634 -11.00 4.41 15.95
CA GLN A 634 -10.76 5.85 15.96
C GLN A 634 -11.09 6.40 17.35
N ASN A 635 -10.05 6.60 18.13
CA ASN A 635 -10.13 7.45 19.30
C ASN A 635 -9.14 8.60 19.07
N GLU A 636 -9.66 9.82 18.89
CA GLU A 636 -8.85 11.00 18.58
C GLU A 636 -7.80 11.31 19.67
N ASP A 637 -8.02 10.83 20.88
CA ASP A 637 -7.10 10.93 21.99
C ASP A 637 -6.24 9.68 22.20
N GLY A 638 -6.38 8.65 21.35
CA GLY A 638 -5.68 7.37 21.45
C GLY A 638 -4.24 7.40 20.93
N ILE A 639 -3.45 6.42 21.39
CA ILE A 639 -2.09 6.18 20.87
C ILE A 639 -2.14 5.72 19.41
N ASN A 640 -1.24 6.24 18.59
CA ASN A 640 -1.24 5.98 17.15
C ASN A 640 -0.45 4.71 16.82
N PHE A 641 -1.09 3.72 16.22
CA PHE A 641 -0.47 2.50 15.70
C PHE A 641 -0.42 2.54 14.18
N MET A 642 0.78 2.46 13.58
CA MET A 642 0.91 2.56 12.12
C MET A 642 2.16 1.88 11.58
N THR A 643 2.10 1.54 10.29
CA THR A 643 3.30 1.08 9.59
C THR A 643 4.26 2.25 9.32
N ALA A 644 5.54 1.95 9.12
CA ALA A 644 6.54 2.96 8.76
C ALA A 644 6.14 3.72 7.47
N HIS A 645 5.57 3.05 6.46
CA HIS A 645 5.02 3.71 5.27
C HIS A 645 3.84 4.64 5.61
N GLY A 646 2.93 4.18 6.45
CA GLY A 646 1.77 4.97 6.88
C GLY A 646 2.12 6.17 7.77
N SER A 647 3.33 6.23 8.30
CA SER A 647 3.80 7.35 9.12
C SER A 647 4.30 8.54 8.31
N LYS A 648 4.52 8.39 6.98
CA LYS A 648 4.96 9.48 6.12
C LYS A 648 3.96 10.63 6.15
N GLY A 649 4.46 11.87 6.31
CA GLY A 649 3.63 13.06 6.46
C GLY A 649 3.16 13.37 7.88
N LEU A 650 3.20 12.41 8.81
CA LEU A 650 2.78 12.58 10.21
C LEU A 650 3.97 12.95 11.12
N GLU A 651 3.66 13.35 12.38
CA GLU A 651 4.66 13.73 13.37
C GLU A 651 4.13 13.63 14.80
N PHE A 652 4.94 13.11 15.74
CA PHE A 652 4.55 12.82 17.12
C PHE A 652 5.63 13.27 18.09
N GLU A 653 5.27 13.56 19.34
CA GLU A 653 6.25 13.92 20.35
C GLU A 653 7.11 12.73 20.75
N TYR A 654 6.48 11.56 20.90
CA TYR A 654 7.10 10.29 21.29
C TYR A 654 6.85 9.25 20.20
N VAL A 655 7.92 8.69 19.66
CA VAL A 655 7.84 7.64 18.65
C VAL A 655 8.52 6.39 19.16
N PHE A 656 7.81 5.26 19.08
CA PHE A 656 8.31 3.93 19.40
C PHE A 656 8.45 3.13 18.10
N ILE A 657 9.67 2.77 17.72
CA ILE A 657 9.96 1.94 16.55
C ILE A 657 10.27 0.54 17.07
N ILE A 658 9.42 -0.42 16.77
CA ILE A 658 9.44 -1.75 17.37
C ILE A 658 9.88 -2.85 16.41
N ASP A 659 10.30 -3.99 17.00
CA ASP A 659 10.63 -5.21 16.27
C ASP A 659 11.72 -4.98 15.22
N VAL A 660 12.77 -4.20 15.60
CA VAL A 660 13.83 -3.75 14.69
C VAL A 660 14.87 -4.87 14.50
N THR A 661 14.41 -5.96 13.90
CA THR A 661 15.21 -7.12 13.54
C THR A 661 15.48 -7.14 12.03
N LYS A 662 16.59 -7.77 11.64
CA LYS A 662 16.97 -7.95 10.24
C LYS A 662 15.86 -8.65 9.44
N LYS A 663 15.22 -9.66 10.04
CA LYS A 663 14.12 -10.41 9.43
C LYS A 663 12.95 -9.50 9.02
N ASN A 664 12.63 -8.49 9.83
CA ASN A 664 11.48 -7.63 9.62
C ASN A 664 11.82 -6.35 8.85
N TRP A 665 12.97 -5.73 9.11
CA TRP A 665 13.32 -4.43 8.55
C TRP A 665 14.30 -4.48 7.38
N GLU A 666 15.02 -5.58 7.16
CA GLU A 666 15.88 -5.80 5.99
C GLU A 666 15.23 -6.86 5.09
N GLN A 667 14.28 -6.46 4.28
CA GLN A 667 13.60 -7.39 3.39
C GLN A 667 14.46 -7.65 2.15
N LYS A 668 14.87 -8.90 1.99
CA LYS A 668 15.37 -9.34 0.68
C LYS A 668 14.18 -9.49 -0.24
N ASN A 669 14.08 -8.65 -1.24
CA ASN A 669 13.23 -8.93 -2.38
C ASN A 669 13.79 -10.19 -3.06
N ALA A 670 13.36 -11.35 -2.58
CA ALA A 670 13.66 -12.60 -3.23
C ALA A 670 13.14 -12.48 -4.66
N GLY A 671 14.01 -12.43 -5.64
CA GLY A 671 13.79 -12.14 -7.05
C GLY A 671 12.70 -12.99 -7.74
N ARG A 672 11.48 -12.85 -7.26
CA ARG A 672 10.24 -13.38 -7.83
C ARG A 672 9.68 -12.31 -8.77
N GLY A 673 10.11 -12.29 -10.01
CA GLY A 673 9.62 -11.33 -10.97
C GLY A 673 10.46 -11.33 -12.22
N PHE A 674 10.06 -10.50 -13.16
CA PHE A 674 10.83 -10.27 -14.37
C PHE A 674 12.06 -9.40 -14.08
N ARG A 675 13.16 -9.66 -14.78
CA ARG A 675 14.40 -8.91 -14.62
C ARG A 675 14.63 -7.99 -15.80
N PHE A 676 14.98 -6.75 -15.49
CA PHE A 676 15.35 -5.75 -16.49
C PHE A 676 16.85 -5.53 -16.49
N PRO A 677 17.43 -5.08 -17.64
CA PRO A 677 18.80 -4.59 -17.70
C PRO A 677 19.05 -3.44 -16.70
N PRO A 678 20.32 -3.26 -16.25
CA PRO A 678 20.68 -2.20 -15.30
C PRO A 678 20.35 -0.79 -15.78
N ASP A 679 20.34 -0.56 -17.08
CA ASP A 679 20.03 0.75 -17.70
C ASP A 679 18.56 1.14 -17.53
N LEU A 680 17.66 0.17 -17.48
CA LEU A 680 16.23 0.41 -17.23
C LEU A 680 15.91 0.46 -15.72
N VAL A 681 16.49 -0.46 -14.97
CA VAL A 681 16.32 -0.53 -13.52
C VAL A 681 17.68 -0.81 -12.89
N PRO A 682 18.29 0.17 -12.21
CA PRO A 682 19.56 -0.03 -11.54
C PRO A 682 19.49 -1.25 -10.61
N ILE A 683 20.14 -2.34 -11.02
CA ILE A 683 20.21 -3.58 -10.24
C ILE A 683 21.44 -3.47 -9.35
N SER A 684 21.24 -3.07 -8.10
CA SER A 684 22.26 -3.36 -7.09
C SER A 684 21.62 -4.24 -6.00
N GLU A 685 22.34 -5.26 -5.54
CA GLU A 685 21.96 -5.99 -4.33
C GLU A 685 21.85 -5.04 -3.12
N THR A 686 22.43 -3.85 -3.26
CA THR A 686 22.38 -2.75 -2.29
C THR A 686 21.14 -1.89 -2.41
N SER A 687 20.35 -1.96 -3.51
CA SER A 687 19.18 -1.09 -3.70
C SER A 687 18.09 -1.36 -2.67
N ASP A 688 17.81 -2.63 -2.36
CA ASP A 688 16.78 -3.01 -1.39
C ASP A 688 17.12 -2.47 0.01
N ILE A 689 18.38 -2.59 0.43
CA ILE A 689 18.81 -2.09 1.75
C ILE A 689 18.80 -0.55 1.81
N GLN A 690 19.04 0.13 0.70
CA GLN A 690 18.97 1.59 0.65
C GLN A 690 17.52 2.07 0.78
N ASP A 691 16.56 1.35 0.19
CA ASP A 691 15.13 1.65 0.30
C ASP A 691 14.61 1.35 1.73
N ASP A 692 15.01 0.23 2.32
CA ASP A 692 14.67 -0.08 3.72
C ASP A 692 15.30 0.95 4.70
N ARG A 693 16.51 1.45 4.40
CA ARG A 693 17.15 2.51 5.17
C ARG A 693 16.39 3.84 5.09
N ARG A 694 15.88 4.22 3.88
CA ARG A 694 14.99 5.37 3.73
C ARG A 694 13.72 5.21 4.55
N LEU A 695 13.15 4.01 4.55
CA LEU A 695 11.95 3.74 5.34
C LEU A 695 12.21 3.90 6.85
N PHE A 696 13.35 3.40 7.33
CA PHE A 696 13.73 3.57 8.73
C PHE A 696 14.03 5.05 9.07
N TYR A 697 14.68 5.77 8.14
CA TYR A 697 14.90 7.21 8.23
C TYR A 697 13.57 7.98 8.33
N VAL A 698 12.58 7.63 7.50
CA VAL A 698 11.24 8.22 7.57
C VAL A 698 10.60 7.94 8.93
N ALA A 699 10.64 6.71 9.43
CA ALA A 699 10.08 6.36 10.73
C ALA A 699 10.73 7.15 11.88
N LEU A 700 12.07 7.25 11.88
CA LEU A 700 12.83 7.98 12.92
C LEU A 700 12.52 9.48 12.91
N THR A 701 12.44 10.09 11.73
CA THR A 701 12.16 11.53 11.56
C THR A 701 10.69 11.91 11.80
N ARG A 702 9.83 10.97 12.21
CA ARG A 702 8.48 11.28 12.71
C ARG A 702 8.54 11.83 14.15
N ALA A 703 9.61 11.54 14.87
CA ALA A 703 9.78 11.97 16.24
C ALA A 703 10.12 13.47 16.33
N LYS A 704 9.39 14.19 17.21
CA LYS A 704 9.69 15.58 17.57
C LYS A 704 10.75 15.64 18.67
N ASN A 705 10.53 14.90 19.74
CA ASN A 705 11.32 15.05 20.97
C ASN A 705 12.03 13.77 21.38
N PHE A 706 11.36 12.61 21.25
CA PHE A 706 11.86 11.33 21.77
C PHE A 706 11.61 10.21 20.79
N ALA A 707 12.66 9.44 20.50
CA ALA A 707 12.59 8.22 19.70
C ALA A 707 13.07 7.03 20.53
N TYR A 708 12.22 6.04 20.70
CA TYR A 708 12.51 4.77 21.36
C TYR A 708 12.52 3.68 20.32
N ILE A 709 13.59 2.92 20.27
CA ILE A 709 13.81 1.86 19.29
C ILE A 709 13.97 0.56 20.04
N SER A 710 13.25 -0.50 19.67
CA SER A 710 13.37 -1.78 20.36
C SER A 710 13.52 -2.97 19.43
N TYR A 711 14.17 -4.01 19.92
CA TYR A 711 14.31 -5.28 19.26
C TYR A 711 14.45 -6.42 20.26
N SER A 712 14.11 -7.63 19.84
CA SER A 712 14.29 -8.87 20.60
C SER A 712 15.45 -9.70 20.08
N LEU A 713 16.13 -10.45 20.98
CA LEU A 713 17.27 -11.33 20.67
C LEU A 713 16.80 -12.70 20.18
N PHE A 714 15.67 -13.17 20.66
CA PHE A 714 15.08 -14.47 20.31
C PHE A 714 13.62 -14.30 19.87
N ASP A 715 13.18 -15.17 18.97
CA ASP A 715 11.74 -15.29 18.67
C ASP A 715 11.02 -16.12 19.74
N ASP A 716 9.69 -16.27 19.59
CA ASP A 716 8.85 -16.99 20.56
C ASP A 716 9.17 -18.52 20.60
N GLU A 717 9.88 -19.03 19.58
CA GLU A 717 10.34 -20.43 19.50
C GLU A 717 11.78 -20.58 20.05
N GLY A 718 12.41 -19.52 20.53
CA GLY A 718 13.77 -19.50 21.08
C GLY A 718 14.88 -19.46 20.03
N LYS A 719 14.58 -19.11 18.78
CA LYS A 719 15.55 -18.97 17.71
C LYS A 719 16.18 -17.58 17.73
N ASP A 720 17.50 -17.51 17.55
CA ASP A 720 18.25 -16.25 17.47
C ASP A 720 17.70 -15.31 16.36
N LEU A 721 17.52 -14.05 16.71
CA LEU A 721 17.17 -12.97 15.81
C LEU A 721 18.36 -12.02 15.64
N GLU A 722 18.74 -11.76 14.39
CA GLU A 722 19.73 -10.75 14.06
C GLU A 722 19.10 -9.35 14.13
N THR A 723 19.77 -8.43 14.80
CA THR A 723 19.39 -7.00 14.84
C THR A 723 19.55 -6.39 13.45
N ALA A 724 18.64 -5.50 13.07
CA ALA A 724 18.78 -4.74 11.83
C ALA A 724 20.03 -3.84 11.90
N ARG A 725 20.81 -3.78 10.81
CA ARG A 725 22.04 -2.97 10.71
C ARG A 725 21.82 -1.49 11.00
N PHE A 726 20.60 -1.00 10.80
CA PHE A 726 20.23 0.38 11.03
C PHE A 726 20.52 0.85 12.45
N ILE A 727 20.50 -0.05 13.44
CA ILE A 727 20.85 0.27 14.83
C ILE A 727 22.31 0.72 14.94
N SER A 728 23.25 0.00 14.31
CA SER A 728 24.67 0.35 14.32
C SER A 728 24.99 1.60 13.49
N GLU A 729 24.12 1.95 12.54
CA GLU A 729 24.30 3.10 11.66
C GLU A 729 23.78 4.42 12.27
N LEU A 730 23.07 4.38 13.41
CA LEU A 730 22.57 5.59 14.11
C LEU A 730 23.71 6.45 14.71
N GLY A 731 24.85 5.86 15.00
CA GLY A 731 26.02 6.53 15.53
C GLY A 731 26.66 5.79 16.71
N GLU A 732 27.96 5.92 16.87
CA GLU A 732 28.76 5.20 17.88
C GLU A 732 28.35 5.51 19.33
N HIS A 733 27.78 6.70 19.58
CA HIS A 733 27.31 7.12 20.90
C HIS A 733 25.97 6.49 21.30
N ILE A 734 25.26 5.88 20.36
CA ILE A 734 23.99 5.19 20.60
C ILE A 734 24.25 3.71 20.80
N SER A 735 24.18 3.29 22.06
CA SER A 735 24.30 1.87 22.42
C SER A 735 22.96 1.31 22.86
N ALA A 736 22.72 0.04 22.54
CA ALA A 736 21.54 -0.65 23.03
C ALA A 736 21.72 -0.99 24.52
N VAL A 737 20.73 -0.63 25.31
CA VAL A 737 20.66 -0.97 26.73
C VAL A 737 19.69 -2.14 26.95
N ASP A 738 19.89 -2.92 28.01
CA ASP A 738 18.94 -3.96 28.37
C ASP A 738 17.60 -3.32 28.77
N GLY A 739 16.53 -3.76 28.14
CA GLY A 739 15.17 -3.35 28.50
C GLY A 739 14.79 -3.98 29.84
N ALA A 740 14.50 -3.17 30.84
CA ALA A 740 14.05 -3.63 32.14
C ALA A 740 12.52 -3.82 32.11
N VAL A 741 12.06 -5.04 32.42
CA VAL A 741 10.65 -5.38 32.60
C VAL A 741 10.55 -6.22 33.87
N SER A 742 9.68 -5.88 34.79
CA SER A 742 9.45 -6.70 35.99
C SER A 742 8.66 -7.97 35.64
N ASP A 743 8.83 -9.01 36.43
CA ASP A 743 8.04 -10.24 36.30
C ASP A 743 6.53 -9.94 36.41
N GLU A 744 6.13 -9.01 37.28
CA GLU A 744 4.73 -8.57 37.42
C GLU A 744 4.18 -7.95 36.14
N GLN A 745 4.93 -7.04 35.51
CA GLN A 745 4.56 -6.42 34.21
C GLN A 745 4.43 -7.45 33.10
N THR A 746 5.37 -8.40 33.08
CA THR A 746 5.35 -9.49 32.09
C THR A 746 4.14 -10.39 32.29
N LEU A 747 3.85 -10.76 33.55
CA LEU A 747 2.68 -11.59 33.89
C LEU A 747 1.37 -10.89 33.58
N ASP A 748 1.23 -9.60 33.89
CA ASP A 748 0.03 -8.82 33.54
C ASP A 748 -0.18 -8.76 32.01
N TYR A 749 0.89 -8.56 31.26
CA TYR A 749 0.81 -8.56 29.80
C TYR A 749 0.37 -9.91 29.22
N VAL A 750 0.98 -11.00 29.67
CA VAL A 750 0.65 -12.38 29.23
C VAL A 750 -0.75 -12.78 29.67
N ALA A 751 -1.13 -12.52 30.93
CA ALA A 751 -2.45 -12.82 31.46
C ALA A 751 -3.55 -12.05 30.69
N GLY A 752 -3.29 -10.78 30.36
CA GLY A 752 -4.19 -9.99 29.52
C GLY A 752 -4.43 -10.64 28.15
N LEU A 753 -3.40 -11.14 27.50
CA LEU A 753 -3.54 -11.83 26.21
C LEU A 753 -4.27 -13.19 26.31
N MET A 754 -4.08 -13.95 27.40
CA MET A 754 -4.70 -15.27 27.59
C MET A 754 -6.22 -15.16 27.80
N THR A 755 -6.69 -14.15 28.51
CA THR A 755 -8.13 -13.92 28.71
C THR A 755 -8.90 -13.70 27.41
N TYR A 756 -8.23 -13.31 26.34
CA TYR A 756 -8.84 -13.14 25.02
C TYR A 756 -9.06 -14.46 24.27
N THR A 757 -8.26 -15.49 24.53
CA THR A 757 -8.36 -16.78 23.81
C THR A 757 -9.44 -17.70 24.39
N GLU A 758 -9.90 -17.44 25.61
CA GLU A 758 -10.97 -18.23 26.26
C GLU A 758 -12.39 -17.71 25.91
N GLY A 759 -12.52 -16.55 25.31
CA GLY A 759 -13.79 -15.91 24.93
C GLY A 759 -14.12 -15.95 23.42
N THR A 760 -13.28 -16.55 22.58
CA THR A 760 -13.50 -16.74 21.13
C THR A 760 -13.64 -18.22 20.80
#